data_2f371d2ffcecb4c07582dea0f340432a
#
_entry.id   2f371d2ffcecb4c07582dea0f340432a
#
_cell.length_a   1.000
_cell.length_b   1.000
_cell.length_c   1.000
_cell.angle_alpha   90.00
_cell.angle_beta   90.00
_cell.angle_gamma   90.00
#
_symmetry.space_group_name_H-M   'P 1'
#
loop_
_entity.id
_entity.type
_entity.pdbx_description
1 polymer ?
#
loop_
_entity_poly.entity_id
_entity_poly.type
_entity_poly.pdbx_seq_one_letter_code
_entity_poly.pdbx_strand_id
1 'polypeptide(L)'
;MKQITSLFFILMYAQLYAQQSSHISVYNKTFTTYPFSDPDPVPDPAALIYPYNHFDGYTNTPVQKEWKVVELENEFIKVMVIPEIGGKIWSAIEKKSGKAFIYYNHVVKFRDVAMRGPWTSGGIESNFGTIGHTPNCATPVDYTVVTKPDGSVSCVVDALDLLTRTSWRIEINLPPDKAYFTTSASWFNASGLEQPYYHWMNAGIKTAGNLEYIYPGTSFIGHEGEVGEWPINTKNGKAVSWYNNNDFGGYKSYHVFGKYTNFFGGYWHDENYGVVRYSEHDDKPGKKLWIWGLSRQGMIWENLLTDTDGQYTEIQSGRLFNQSAEASAFSPFKHRGFAPYATDSWTEYWYPVMNIKGYVFANQFAALNVVQNEGWLKIYISPVQPMQEILTVTQNGKTIYSKPVSLAPLTVFTDSIRLTDNSKKIQVQLGAGKLSWKAADTSNNISRPTAIPSDFDQNSMYGLYLQGKNSIYFRRYALAEEKLRACLEKENGFVPALTDLSMLLYRKMDYATALSYAKKALSINTYDPAANYYYGLINKKMGNKTDAIDGFDIATQSEEYRTPAFTELAKIYFSVTDTANEQAIHYAEKALLYNRQNTDALQVLAVAYRLQNNKSAATDVLHRIGQYDPLNCFALFEKWLWNKTDAAKKDLALHNELPDQSYLELALWYYSIGCLKESAEALQVYPASAETNYWLAYLNRNTPAEKTYYEKAKAAKSQTAFPFRTESAVPLQWFAAQTHDWQPVYTLGLIEGACGNLITTAKLLNSCGQQPDDANFYSARAKLNATDSVAAEADIKKAIMLGNGQWRYYKQLADLYNQENRYAEALVTAETAYQKNNSNYILGMLLAKTFLLNNRHSDAARILDNIIVIPYEGATDGHRLYKEAHLMLSVEDMQHKNYKKAISEISLARQWPERLGVGKPYEEDIDERLENFLLYQCYLKMGDKAKSAIAIEKIRLNKTNTYKINDVLTDWAAGNTTALNKIASGIYTDENGRVLSAWIKTK
;
A
#
# COMPACT_ATOMS: atom_id res chain seq x y z
N MET A 1 56.66 -4.44 -42.79
CA MET A 1 56.03 -5.54 -42.07
C MET A 1 55.73 -5.22 -40.59
N LYS A 2 56.63 -4.60 -39.80
CA LYS A 2 56.35 -4.29 -38.40
C LYS A 2 55.20 -3.28 -38.14
N GLN A 3 54.96 -2.33 -39.06
CA GLN A 3 53.85 -1.37 -38.86
C GLN A 3 52.48 -1.93 -39.27
N ILE A 4 52.39 -2.91 -40.18
CA ILE A 4 51.15 -3.57 -40.58
C ILE A 4 50.71 -4.57 -39.48
N THR A 5 51.65 -5.20 -38.78
CA THR A 5 51.35 -6.12 -37.67
C THR A 5 50.78 -5.38 -36.43
N SER A 6 51.30 -4.16 -36.17
CA SER A 6 50.75 -3.33 -35.06
C SER A 6 49.30 -2.82 -35.35
N LEU A 7 49.00 -2.49 -36.60
CA LEU A 7 47.67 -2.06 -37.02
C LEU A 7 46.66 -3.21 -36.96
N PHE A 8 47.07 -4.43 -37.28
CA PHE A 8 46.23 -5.62 -37.17
C PHE A 8 45.95 -6.01 -35.71
N PHE A 9 46.92 -5.84 -34.81
CA PHE A 9 46.69 -6.05 -33.37
C PHE A 9 45.82 -4.98 -32.75
N ILE A 10 45.92 -3.70 -33.18
CA ILE A 10 45.04 -2.63 -32.70
C ILE A 10 43.60 -2.82 -33.27
N LEU A 11 43.42 -3.27 -34.50
CA LEU A 11 42.14 -3.61 -35.08
C LEU A 11 41.54 -4.90 -34.49
N MET A 12 42.34 -5.90 -34.12
CA MET A 12 41.86 -7.08 -33.39
C MET A 12 41.49 -6.75 -31.96
N TYR A 13 42.22 -5.83 -31.27
CA TYR A 13 41.81 -5.33 -29.94
C TYR A 13 40.56 -4.43 -30.02
N ALA A 14 40.39 -3.66 -31.09
CA ALA A 14 39.18 -2.85 -31.32
C ALA A 14 37.94 -3.70 -31.69
N GLN A 15 38.12 -4.88 -32.29
CA GLN A 15 37.00 -5.81 -32.57
C GLN A 15 36.62 -6.70 -31.37
N LEU A 16 37.47 -6.79 -30.32
CA LEU A 16 37.16 -7.54 -29.11
C LEU A 16 36.39 -6.70 -28.07
N TYR A 17 36.25 -5.40 -28.28
CA TYR A 17 35.31 -4.54 -27.56
C TYR A 17 34.16 -4.16 -28.47
N ALA A 18 33.41 -5.13 -29.04
CA ALA A 18 32.01 -4.88 -29.35
C ALA A 18 31.39 -4.51 -28.00
N GLN A 19 31.11 -3.24 -27.82
CA GLN A 19 30.56 -2.72 -26.60
C GLN A 19 29.28 -3.50 -26.33
N GLN A 20 29.33 -4.41 -25.32
CA GLN A 20 28.13 -5.10 -24.86
C GLN A 20 27.14 -4.01 -24.53
N SER A 21 26.00 -4.00 -25.16
CA SER A 21 24.94 -3.03 -24.91
C SER A 21 23.72 -3.74 -24.36
N SER A 22 23.11 -3.16 -23.37
CA SER A 22 21.75 -3.56 -22.99
C SER A 22 20.77 -3.08 -24.05
N HIS A 23 19.67 -3.80 -24.22
CA HIS A 23 18.59 -3.45 -25.13
C HIS A 23 17.33 -3.14 -24.33
N ILE A 24 16.54 -2.19 -24.83
CA ILE A 24 15.22 -1.88 -24.32
C ILE A 24 14.23 -1.88 -25.47
N SER A 25 13.11 -2.57 -25.30
CA SER A 25 12.04 -2.62 -26.28
C SER A 25 10.69 -2.36 -25.64
N VAL A 26 9.79 -1.72 -26.38
CA VAL A 26 8.43 -1.43 -25.96
C VAL A 26 7.49 -2.06 -26.99
N TYR A 27 6.63 -2.97 -26.51
CA TYR A 27 5.72 -3.72 -27.38
C TYR A 27 4.45 -4.11 -26.62
N ASN A 28 3.42 -4.56 -27.35
CA ASN A 28 2.22 -5.13 -26.73
C ASN A 28 2.37 -6.65 -26.64
N LYS A 29 2.00 -7.20 -25.48
CA LYS A 29 1.96 -8.64 -25.21
C LYS A 29 0.58 -9.05 -24.75
N THR A 30 0.05 -10.09 -25.35
CA THR A 30 -1.24 -10.65 -24.95
C THR A 30 -1.07 -11.56 -23.73
N PHE A 31 -1.87 -11.32 -22.69
CA PHE A 31 -2.01 -12.17 -21.51
C PHE A 31 -3.45 -12.63 -21.35
N THR A 32 -3.63 -13.83 -20.86
CA THR A 32 -4.90 -14.24 -20.24
C THR A 32 -5.14 -13.34 -19.05
N THR A 33 -6.23 -12.58 -19.09
CA THR A 33 -6.52 -11.53 -18.10
C THR A 33 -7.88 -11.80 -17.45
N TYR A 34 -7.93 -11.74 -16.13
CA TYR A 34 -9.15 -11.75 -15.32
C TYR A 34 -9.40 -10.32 -14.84
N PRO A 35 -10.25 -9.56 -15.56
CA PRO A 35 -10.40 -8.14 -15.30
C PRO A 35 -11.20 -7.84 -14.04
N PHE A 36 -11.11 -6.61 -13.57
CA PHE A 36 -12.04 -6.02 -12.62
C PHE A 36 -13.06 -5.14 -13.35
N SER A 37 -14.19 -4.87 -12.68
CA SER A 37 -15.30 -4.09 -13.25
C SER A 37 -15.09 -2.59 -13.04
N ASP A 38 -16.12 -1.81 -13.42
CA ASP A 38 -16.19 -0.38 -13.19
C ASP A 38 -16.09 -0.03 -11.68
N PRO A 39 -15.47 1.12 -11.35
CA PRO A 39 -15.35 1.58 -9.98
C PRO A 39 -16.71 1.91 -9.36
N ASP A 40 -16.76 1.92 -8.01
CA ASP A 40 -17.91 2.49 -7.28
C ASP A 40 -17.95 4.00 -7.56
N PRO A 41 -19.03 4.49 -8.20
CA PRO A 41 -19.17 5.90 -8.54
C PRO A 41 -19.65 6.76 -7.36
N VAL A 42 -19.96 6.16 -6.21
CA VAL A 42 -20.49 6.87 -5.04
C VAL A 42 -19.34 7.37 -4.16
N PRO A 43 -19.17 8.69 -4.00
CA PRO A 43 -18.14 9.22 -3.12
C PRO A 43 -18.44 8.88 -1.65
N ASP A 44 -17.37 8.51 -0.94
CA ASP A 44 -17.38 8.29 0.49
C ASP A 44 -16.21 9.06 1.14
N PRO A 45 -16.41 10.34 1.49
CA PRO A 45 -15.34 11.17 2.03
C PRO A 45 -14.77 10.68 3.36
N ALA A 46 -15.47 9.82 4.07
CA ALA A 46 -14.99 9.20 5.32
C ALA A 46 -14.09 7.97 5.08
N ALA A 47 -14.08 7.42 3.88
CA ALA A 47 -13.26 6.26 3.56
C ALA A 47 -11.76 6.61 3.48
N LEU A 48 -10.90 5.73 3.99
CA LEU A 48 -9.45 5.95 4.00
C LEU A 48 -8.84 6.07 2.59
N ILE A 49 -9.46 5.44 1.59
CA ILE A 49 -9.01 5.47 0.20
C ILE A 49 -9.43 6.74 -0.56
N TYR A 50 -10.35 7.55 0.00
CA TYR A 50 -10.76 8.81 -0.63
C TYR A 50 -9.54 9.72 -0.87
N PRO A 51 -9.35 10.29 -2.07
CA PRO A 51 -10.33 10.57 -3.13
C PRO A 51 -10.41 9.54 -4.25
N TYR A 52 -9.73 8.42 -4.17
CA TYR A 52 -9.81 7.40 -5.21
C TYR A 52 -11.13 6.64 -5.16
N ASN A 53 -11.57 6.19 -6.33
CA ASN A 53 -12.68 5.24 -6.45
C ASN A 53 -12.26 3.86 -5.95
N HIS A 54 -13.16 3.13 -5.32
CA HIS A 54 -12.98 1.71 -4.98
C HIS A 54 -13.48 0.82 -6.11
N PHE A 55 -12.83 -0.32 -6.34
CA PHE A 55 -13.25 -1.34 -7.30
C PHE A 55 -13.66 -2.60 -6.54
N ASP A 56 -14.90 -3.01 -6.67
CA ASP A 56 -15.50 -4.11 -5.91
C ASP A 56 -16.05 -5.25 -6.79
N GLY A 57 -15.88 -5.18 -8.11
CA GLY A 57 -16.33 -6.19 -9.05
C GLY A 57 -15.17 -6.99 -9.66
N TYR A 58 -15.17 -8.33 -9.47
CA TYR A 58 -14.15 -9.24 -9.99
C TYR A 58 -14.79 -10.41 -10.72
N THR A 59 -14.02 -11.06 -11.60
CA THR A 59 -14.51 -12.20 -12.40
C THR A 59 -13.52 -13.35 -12.45
N ASN A 60 -14.03 -14.56 -12.59
CA ASN A 60 -13.27 -15.76 -12.95
C ASN A 60 -13.36 -16.08 -14.45
N THR A 61 -13.99 -15.22 -15.24
CA THR A 61 -14.05 -15.38 -16.70
C THR A 61 -12.86 -14.67 -17.35
N PRO A 62 -11.91 -15.41 -17.94
CA PRO A 62 -10.75 -14.80 -18.56
C PRO A 62 -11.07 -14.18 -19.91
N VAL A 63 -10.31 -13.16 -20.27
CA VAL A 63 -10.26 -12.57 -21.62
C VAL A 63 -8.83 -12.50 -22.10
N GLN A 64 -8.59 -12.49 -23.40
CA GLN A 64 -7.29 -12.17 -23.96
C GLN A 64 -7.16 -10.66 -24.08
N LYS A 65 -6.19 -10.07 -23.37
CA LYS A 65 -5.95 -8.63 -23.37
C LYS A 65 -4.48 -8.34 -23.67
N GLU A 66 -4.25 -7.37 -24.54
CA GLU A 66 -2.92 -6.82 -24.78
C GLU A 66 -2.56 -5.82 -23.67
N TRP A 67 -1.34 -5.96 -23.16
CA TRP A 67 -0.72 -5.07 -22.21
C TRP A 67 0.57 -4.51 -22.80
N LYS A 68 0.82 -3.23 -22.54
CA LYS A 68 2.09 -2.61 -22.90
C LYS A 68 3.20 -3.12 -22.01
N VAL A 69 4.25 -3.63 -22.63
CA VAL A 69 5.44 -4.19 -21.97
C VAL A 69 6.65 -3.35 -22.34
N VAL A 70 7.45 -3.02 -21.32
CA VAL A 70 8.81 -2.52 -21.48
C VAL A 70 9.75 -3.64 -21.05
N GLU A 71 10.58 -4.12 -21.97
CA GLU A 71 11.52 -5.21 -21.73
C GLU A 71 12.96 -4.70 -21.82
N LEU A 72 13.71 -4.90 -20.74
CA LEU A 72 15.13 -4.61 -20.65
C LEU A 72 15.89 -5.92 -20.72
N GLU A 73 16.88 -6.03 -21.58
CA GLU A 73 17.63 -7.26 -21.81
C GLU A 73 19.12 -6.99 -22.03
N ASN A 74 19.97 -7.80 -21.41
CA ASN A 74 21.39 -7.89 -21.70
C ASN A 74 21.78 -9.36 -21.96
N GLU A 75 23.08 -9.68 -21.95
CA GLU A 75 23.54 -11.05 -22.16
C GLU A 75 23.00 -12.02 -21.08
N PHE A 76 22.82 -11.59 -19.84
CA PHE A 76 22.60 -12.43 -18.67
C PHE A 76 21.14 -12.58 -18.25
N ILE A 77 20.44 -11.45 -18.23
CA ILE A 77 19.09 -11.37 -17.67
C ILE A 77 18.14 -10.55 -18.54
N LYS A 78 16.88 -10.80 -18.36
CA LYS A 78 15.76 -10.12 -18.98
C LYS A 78 14.79 -9.65 -17.91
N VAL A 79 14.37 -8.38 -17.95
CA VAL A 79 13.46 -7.75 -17.00
C VAL A 79 12.26 -7.19 -17.75
N MET A 80 11.07 -7.58 -17.35
CA MET A 80 9.80 -7.14 -17.94
C MET A 80 9.09 -6.17 -17.00
N VAL A 81 8.66 -5.02 -17.48
CA VAL A 81 7.88 -4.01 -16.75
C VAL A 81 6.55 -3.80 -17.46
N ILE A 82 5.45 -3.67 -16.70
CA ILE A 82 4.12 -3.34 -17.24
C ILE A 82 3.67 -1.99 -16.67
N PRO A 83 3.86 -0.88 -17.40
CA PRO A 83 3.46 0.46 -16.93
C PRO A 83 1.96 0.58 -16.63
N GLU A 84 1.11 -0.15 -17.37
CA GLU A 84 -0.35 -0.14 -17.20
C GLU A 84 -0.83 -0.86 -15.94
N ILE A 85 0.07 -1.56 -15.22
CA ILE A 85 -0.22 -2.21 -13.94
C ILE A 85 0.76 -1.67 -12.89
N GLY A 86 0.58 -0.41 -12.51
CA GLY A 86 1.34 0.28 -11.47
C GLY A 86 2.85 0.43 -11.74
N GLY A 87 3.29 0.26 -12.99
CA GLY A 87 4.74 0.25 -13.30
C GLY A 87 5.46 -0.96 -12.72
N LYS A 88 4.74 -2.03 -12.41
CA LYS A 88 5.23 -3.25 -11.78
C LYS A 88 6.29 -3.92 -12.65
N ILE A 89 7.41 -4.31 -12.06
CA ILE A 89 8.32 -5.27 -12.67
C ILE A 89 7.59 -6.61 -12.67
N TRP A 90 7.19 -7.10 -13.85
CA TRP A 90 6.35 -8.28 -13.97
C TRP A 90 7.12 -9.58 -13.82
N SER A 91 8.36 -9.59 -14.28
CA SER A 91 9.27 -10.73 -14.12
C SER A 91 10.74 -10.32 -14.28
N ALA A 92 11.64 -11.16 -13.76
CA ALA A 92 13.05 -11.12 -14.09
C ALA A 92 13.56 -12.56 -14.28
N ILE A 93 14.22 -12.82 -15.41
CA ILE A 93 14.58 -14.16 -15.88
C ILE A 93 16.09 -14.22 -16.12
N GLU A 94 16.75 -15.29 -15.65
CA GLU A 94 18.10 -15.65 -16.04
C GLU A 94 18.04 -16.35 -17.41
N LYS A 95 18.74 -15.81 -18.41
CA LYS A 95 18.53 -16.18 -19.82
C LYS A 95 19.06 -17.58 -20.17
N LYS A 96 20.16 -18.00 -19.58
CA LYS A 96 20.80 -19.29 -19.93
C LYS A 96 19.97 -20.50 -19.46
N SER A 97 19.40 -20.42 -18.27
CA SER A 97 18.52 -21.47 -17.71
C SER A 97 17.05 -21.25 -18.06
N GLY A 98 16.65 -20.04 -18.42
CA GLY A 98 15.25 -19.65 -18.58
C GLY A 98 14.48 -19.53 -17.27
N LYS A 99 15.15 -19.61 -16.10
CA LYS A 99 14.52 -19.56 -14.79
C LYS A 99 14.21 -18.12 -14.37
N ALA A 100 13.00 -17.92 -13.91
CA ALA A 100 12.59 -16.66 -13.27
C ALA A 100 13.11 -16.61 -11.82
N PHE A 101 13.90 -15.57 -11.49
CA PHE A 101 14.31 -15.30 -10.10
C PHE A 101 13.40 -14.27 -9.40
N ILE A 102 12.56 -13.59 -10.16
CA ILE A 102 11.39 -12.85 -9.69
C ILE A 102 10.16 -13.54 -10.28
N TYR A 103 9.18 -13.84 -9.46
CA TYR A 103 7.99 -14.61 -9.82
C TYR A 103 7.31 -14.05 -11.08
N TYR A 104 7.20 -14.88 -12.09
CA TYR A 104 6.52 -14.56 -13.34
C TYR A 104 5.13 -15.17 -13.33
N ASN A 105 4.10 -14.34 -13.18
CA ASN A 105 2.72 -14.77 -13.35
C ASN A 105 2.36 -14.71 -14.85
N HIS A 106 2.03 -15.87 -15.44
CA HIS A 106 1.68 -15.98 -16.86
C HIS A 106 0.26 -15.48 -17.17
N VAL A 107 -0.52 -15.14 -16.12
CA VAL A 107 -1.84 -14.52 -16.25
C VAL A 107 -1.88 -13.21 -15.48
N VAL A 108 -2.67 -12.25 -15.98
CA VAL A 108 -3.00 -11.03 -15.23
C VAL A 108 -4.32 -11.25 -14.51
N LYS A 109 -4.25 -11.56 -13.22
CA LYS A 109 -5.42 -11.94 -12.42
C LYS A 109 -5.64 -10.92 -11.31
N PHE A 110 -6.63 -10.04 -11.49
CA PHE A 110 -6.95 -9.04 -10.49
C PHE A 110 -7.85 -9.62 -9.40
N ARG A 111 -7.51 -9.33 -8.14
CA ARG A 111 -8.25 -9.75 -6.95
C ARG A 111 -8.32 -8.61 -5.93
N ASP A 112 -9.30 -8.69 -5.05
CA ASP A 112 -9.55 -7.71 -3.99
C ASP A 112 -8.56 -7.90 -2.83
N VAL A 113 -7.42 -7.24 -2.91
CA VAL A 113 -6.33 -7.30 -1.91
C VAL A 113 -5.88 -5.90 -1.48
N ALA A 114 -5.77 -4.96 -2.43
CA ALA A 114 -5.36 -3.59 -2.14
C ALA A 114 -6.49 -2.78 -1.50
N MET A 115 -6.16 -1.69 -0.79
CA MET A 115 -7.17 -0.79 -0.20
C MET A 115 -8.15 -0.24 -1.23
N ARG A 116 -7.73 -0.05 -2.48
CA ARG A 116 -8.57 0.37 -3.61
C ARG A 116 -9.30 -0.79 -4.28
N GLY A 117 -8.97 -2.01 -3.92
CA GLY A 117 -9.49 -3.27 -4.44
C GLY A 117 -8.48 -4.02 -5.29
N PRO A 118 -8.29 -3.71 -6.60
CA PRO A 118 -7.56 -4.59 -7.50
C PRO A 118 -6.07 -4.64 -7.24
N TRP A 119 -5.56 -5.87 -7.23
CA TRP A 119 -4.16 -6.20 -7.06
C TRP A 119 -3.81 -7.47 -7.86
N THR A 120 -2.54 -7.63 -8.22
CA THR A 120 -2.02 -8.81 -8.94
C THR A 120 -0.83 -9.39 -8.20
N SER A 121 -0.70 -10.71 -8.16
CA SER A 121 0.43 -11.42 -7.53
C SER A 121 1.70 -11.42 -8.38
N GLY A 122 2.83 -11.69 -7.74
CA GLY A 122 4.13 -11.83 -8.38
C GLY A 122 4.79 -10.51 -8.78
N GLY A 123 5.94 -10.59 -9.45
CA GLY A 123 6.70 -9.42 -9.84
C GLY A 123 7.30 -8.62 -8.67
N ILE A 124 7.68 -7.37 -8.92
CA ILE A 124 8.10 -6.40 -7.89
C ILE A 124 7.18 -5.20 -7.93
N GLU A 125 6.58 -4.89 -6.80
CA GLU A 125 5.70 -3.76 -6.57
C GLU A 125 6.30 -2.83 -5.51
N SER A 126 6.20 -1.52 -5.71
CA SER A 126 6.64 -0.53 -4.72
C SER A 126 5.44 0.26 -4.22
N ASN A 127 5.35 0.39 -2.90
CA ASN A 127 4.22 1.02 -2.22
C ASN A 127 4.67 2.26 -1.46
N PHE A 128 3.95 3.36 -1.64
CA PHE A 128 4.27 4.67 -1.09
C PHE A 128 3.06 5.32 -0.44
N GLY A 129 3.30 6.19 0.52
CA GLY A 129 2.31 7.08 1.10
C GLY A 129 1.67 6.53 2.36
N THR A 130 0.63 5.72 2.26
CA THR A 130 -0.08 5.12 3.40
C THR A 130 0.17 3.63 3.47
N ILE A 131 -0.10 3.03 4.65
CA ILE A 131 0.04 1.58 4.83
C ILE A 131 -0.80 0.80 3.81
N GLY A 132 -0.23 -0.26 3.26
CA GLY A 132 -0.87 -1.15 2.28
C GLY A 132 -0.30 -0.98 0.87
N HIS A 133 -1.07 -1.42 -0.12
CA HIS A 133 -0.67 -1.30 -1.52
C HIS A 133 -0.96 0.11 -2.04
N THR A 134 -0.01 0.67 -2.80
CA THR A 134 -0.21 2.01 -3.38
C THR A 134 -1.46 2.04 -4.28
N PRO A 135 -2.25 3.12 -4.30
CA PRO A 135 -3.51 3.18 -5.04
C PRO A 135 -3.38 2.89 -6.54
N ASN A 136 -2.21 3.12 -7.12
CA ASN A 136 -1.92 2.87 -8.53
C ASN A 136 -1.37 1.46 -8.83
N CYS A 137 -1.28 0.55 -7.85
CA CYS A 137 -0.64 -0.77 -8.03
C CYS A 137 -1.25 -1.64 -9.13
N ALA A 138 -2.48 -1.37 -9.56
CA ALA A 138 -3.20 -2.10 -10.59
C ALA A 138 -3.70 -1.22 -11.75
N THR A 139 -3.29 0.04 -11.79
CA THR A 139 -3.72 1.03 -12.79
C THR A 139 -2.51 1.69 -13.47
N PRO A 140 -2.70 2.35 -14.65
CA PRO A 140 -1.59 2.95 -15.39
C PRO A 140 -0.82 4.02 -14.60
N VAL A 141 0.49 4.04 -14.78
CA VAL A 141 1.41 5.09 -14.32
C VAL A 141 2.18 5.68 -15.50
N ASP A 142 2.76 6.85 -15.32
CA ASP A 142 3.62 7.45 -16.33
C ASP A 142 4.92 6.67 -16.48
N TYR A 143 5.46 6.61 -17.69
CA TYR A 143 6.72 5.93 -17.95
C TYR A 143 7.50 6.56 -19.11
N THR A 144 8.82 6.38 -19.05
CA THR A 144 9.73 6.68 -20.17
C THR A 144 10.87 5.67 -20.22
N VAL A 145 11.51 5.57 -21.37
CA VAL A 145 12.67 4.69 -21.57
C VAL A 145 13.89 5.51 -21.92
N VAL A 146 15.05 5.12 -21.37
CA VAL A 146 16.30 5.86 -21.51
C VAL A 146 17.43 4.89 -21.85
N THR A 147 18.22 5.21 -22.88
CA THR A 147 19.53 4.58 -23.11
C THR A 147 20.61 5.54 -22.64
N LYS A 148 21.47 5.09 -21.74
CA LYS A 148 22.52 5.91 -21.14
C LYS A 148 23.84 5.80 -21.92
N PRO A 149 24.74 6.79 -21.77
CA PRO A 149 26.05 6.78 -22.48
C PRO A 149 26.95 5.60 -22.14
N ASP A 150 26.79 4.98 -20.97
CA ASP A 150 27.52 3.79 -20.54
C ASP A 150 26.98 2.48 -21.12
N GLY A 151 25.98 2.55 -22.01
CA GLY A 151 25.32 1.41 -22.62
C GLY A 151 24.25 0.74 -21.76
N SER A 152 23.99 1.24 -20.56
CA SER A 152 22.87 0.78 -19.73
C SER A 152 21.54 1.32 -20.26
N VAL A 153 20.47 0.61 -19.98
CA VAL A 153 19.10 1.02 -20.34
C VAL A 153 18.23 1.12 -19.11
N SER A 154 17.29 2.05 -19.12
CA SER A 154 16.36 2.26 -18.01
C SER A 154 14.92 2.36 -18.49
N CYS A 155 14.00 1.75 -17.72
CA CYS A 155 12.59 2.11 -17.68
C CYS A 155 12.37 2.95 -16.42
N VAL A 156 11.85 4.16 -16.59
CA VAL A 156 11.49 5.05 -15.48
C VAL A 156 9.98 5.09 -15.40
N VAL A 157 9.43 4.85 -14.20
CA VAL A 157 8.00 4.94 -13.91
C VAL A 157 7.78 5.92 -12.78
N ASP A 158 6.67 6.68 -12.82
CA ASP A 158 6.31 7.59 -11.74
C ASP A 158 4.79 7.72 -11.57
N ALA A 159 4.37 8.22 -10.41
CA ALA A 159 3.00 8.64 -10.17
C ALA A 159 2.90 9.68 -9.05
N LEU A 160 1.84 10.50 -9.14
CA LEU A 160 1.33 11.33 -8.06
C LEU A 160 0.36 10.50 -7.21
N ASP A 161 0.63 10.38 -5.90
CA ASP A 161 -0.34 9.83 -4.96
C ASP A 161 -1.30 10.91 -4.46
N LEU A 162 -2.60 10.76 -4.74
CA LEU A 162 -3.60 11.75 -4.31
C LEU A 162 -3.86 11.73 -2.80
N LEU A 163 -3.65 10.58 -2.12
CA LEU A 163 -3.89 10.45 -0.67
C LEU A 163 -2.98 11.37 0.14
N THR A 164 -1.74 11.50 -0.28
CA THR A 164 -0.69 12.23 0.41
C THR A 164 -0.19 13.45 -0.36
N ARG A 165 -0.56 13.57 -1.65
CA ARG A 165 -0.04 14.57 -2.59
C ARG A 165 1.50 14.53 -2.67
N THR A 166 2.06 13.32 -2.50
CA THR A 166 3.49 13.05 -2.72
C THR A 166 3.69 12.41 -4.08
N SER A 167 4.84 12.60 -4.69
CA SER A 167 5.20 11.97 -5.96
C SER A 167 6.33 10.99 -5.77
N TRP A 168 6.23 9.83 -6.38
CA TRP A 168 7.27 8.83 -6.36
C TRP A 168 7.72 8.48 -7.78
N ARG A 169 8.99 8.14 -7.90
CA ARG A 169 9.60 7.69 -9.14
C ARG A 169 10.48 6.48 -8.88
N ILE A 170 10.49 5.52 -9.82
CA ILE A 170 11.39 4.37 -9.80
C ILE A 170 12.08 4.26 -11.16
N GLU A 171 13.39 4.24 -11.16
CA GLU A 171 14.20 3.88 -12.29
C GLU A 171 14.59 2.40 -12.19
N ILE A 172 14.17 1.60 -13.15
CA ILE A 172 14.59 0.21 -13.34
C ILE A 172 15.73 0.24 -14.35
N ASN A 173 16.98 0.02 -13.90
CA ASN A 173 18.17 0.13 -14.75
C ASN A 173 18.86 -1.23 -14.94
N LEU A 174 19.26 -1.52 -16.17
CA LEU A 174 20.00 -2.72 -16.54
C LEU A 174 21.35 -2.35 -17.19
N PRO A 175 22.47 -2.54 -16.49
CA PRO A 175 23.81 -2.38 -17.04
C PRO A 175 24.15 -3.46 -18.08
N PRO A 176 25.04 -3.16 -19.06
CA PRO A 176 25.31 -4.09 -20.16
C PRO A 176 26.13 -5.33 -19.77
N ASP A 177 27.02 -5.20 -18.79
CA ASP A 177 28.03 -6.21 -18.42
C ASP A 177 27.78 -6.82 -17.03
N LYS A 178 26.58 -6.61 -16.46
CA LYS A 178 26.20 -7.08 -15.12
C LYS A 178 25.04 -8.06 -15.19
N ALA A 179 25.07 -9.06 -14.32
CA ALA A 179 23.96 -10.00 -14.15
C ALA A 179 22.97 -9.56 -13.06
N TYR A 180 22.78 -8.25 -12.89
CA TYR A 180 21.79 -7.67 -11.99
C TYR A 180 21.08 -6.50 -12.67
N PHE A 181 19.91 -6.17 -12.19
CA PHE A 181 19.27 -4.87 -12.42
C PHE A 181 19.12 -4.12 -11.10
N THR A 182 18.95 -2.80 -11.20
CA THR A 182 18.69 -1.98 -10.01
C THR A 182 17.31 -1.33 -10.08
N THR A 183 16.72 -1.10 -8.90
CA THR A 183 15.56 -0.24 -8.71
C THR A 183 16.01 0.96 -7.87
N SER A 184 16.09 2.14 -8.49
CA SER A 184 16.44 3.39 -7.80
C SER A 184 15.18 4.23 -7.63
N ALA A 185 14.74 4.37 -6.38
CA ALA A 185 13.54 5.14 -6.04
C ALA A 185 13.90 6.57 -5.60
N SER A 186 13.02 7.51 -5.95
CA SER A 186 12.99 8.86 -5.39
C SER A 186 11.56 9.18 -4.98
N TRP A 187 11.39 9.76 -3.80
CA TRP A 187 10.08 10.06 -3.23
C TRP A 187 10.08 11.50 -2.71
N PHE A 188 9.08 12.29 -3.14
CA PHE A 188 9.00 13.73 -2.90
C PHE A 188 7.72 14.07 -2.16
N ASN A 189 7.83 14.78 -1.05
CA ASN A 189 6.70 15.47 -0.45
C ASN A 189 6.68 16.93 -0.96
N ALA A 190 5.95 17.20 -2.04
CA ALA A 190 5.81 18.53 -2.60
C ALA A 190 4.79 19.42 -1.85
N SER A 191 4.19 18.91 -0.76
CA SER A 191 3.23 19.68 0.04
C SER A 191 3.90 20.44 1.19
N GLY A 192 3.29 21.54 1.62
CA GLY A 192 3.71 22.29 2.81
C GLY A 192 3.34 21.63 4.14
N LEU A 193 2.90 20.37 4.13
CA LEU A 193 2.46 19.64 5.33
C LEU A 193 3.23 18.32 5.50
N GLU A 194 3.41 17.91 6.73
CA GLU A 194 3.91 16.57 7.04
C GLU A 194 2.91 15.52 6.52
N GLN A 195 3.41 14.50 5.82
CA GLN A 195 2.62 13.42 5.26
C GLN A 195 3.01 12.07 5.90
N PRO A 196 2.22 10.99 5.76
CA PRO A 196 2.64 9.66 6.18
C PRO A 196 3.94 9.22 5.47
N TYR A 197 4.89 8.66 6.24
CA TYR A 197 6.14 8.12 5.72
C TYR A 197 6.07 6.59 5.69
N TYR A 198 5.37 6.07 4.68
CA TYR A 198 5.25 4.64 4.46
C TYR A 198 5.84 4.26 3.11
N HIS A 199 6.83 3.38 3.14
CA HIS A 199 7.32 2.75 1.92
C HIS A 199 7.72 1.30 2.17
N TRP A 200 7.17 0.40 1.35
CA TRP A 200 7.54 -1.00 1.27
C TRP A 200 7.57 -1.46 -0.17
N MET A 201 8.59 -2.22 -0.53
CA MET A 201 8.72 -2.92 -1.79
C MET A 201 8.36 -4.38 -1.58
N ASN A 202 7.50 -4.95 -2.43
CA ASN A 202 7.06 -6.34 -2.40
C ASN A 202 7.57 -7.06 -3.64
N ALA A 203 8.43 -8.06 -3.47
CA ALA A 203 8.91 -8.89 -4.58
C ALA A 203 8.44 -10.33 -4.42
N GLY A 204 7.73 -10.84 -5.42
CA GLY A 204 7.28 -12.24 -5.45
C GLY A 204 8.42 -13.18 -5.81
N ILE A 205 8.52 -14.32 -5.11
CA ILE A 205 9.32 -15.48 -5.48
C ILE A 205 8.48 -16.74 -5.40
N LYS A 206 8.77 -17.74 -6.24
CA LYS A 206 8.00 -18.99 -6.29
C LYS A 206 8.18 -19.78 -5.00
N THR A 207 7.07 -20.19 -4.40
CA THR A 207 7.06 -21.03 -3.19
C THR A 207 6.90 -22.50 -3.59
N ALA A 208 8.00 -23.22 -3.66
CA ALA A 208 7.97 -24.61 -4.06
C ALA A 208 9.19 -25.37 -3.50
N GLY A 209 9.07 -26.67 -3.37
CA GLY A 209 10.17 -27.56 -3.00
C GLY A 209 10.78 -27.23 -1.65
N ASN A 210 12.11 -27.28 -1.57
CA ASN A 210 12.89 -26.97 -0.37
C ASN A 210 13.45 -25.54 -0.41
N LEU A 211 12.57 -24.55 -0.58
CA LEU A 211 12.91 -23.13 -0.49
C LEU A 211 13.35 -22.77 0.93
N GLU A 212 14.55 -22.24 1.04
CA GLU A 212 15.08 -21.57 2.24
C GLU A 212 15.03 -20.05 2.06
N TYR A 213 14.45 -19.34 3.04
CA TYR A 213 14.48 -17.90 3.14
C TYR A 213 15.78 -17.46 3.82
N ILE A 214 16.66 -16.80 3.08
CA ILE A 214 17.95 -16.37 3.59
C ILE A 214 17.82 -14.92 4.10
N TYR A 215 17.49 -14.81 5.38
CA TYR A 215 17.30 -13.56 6.10
C TYR A 215 18.17 -13.54 7.36
N PRO A 216 19.36 -12.95 7.33
CA PRO A 216 20.17 -12.83 8.56
C PRO A 216 19.44 -12.05 9.64
N GLY A 217 19.23 -12.68 10.78
CA GLY A 217 18.48 -12.10 11.91
C GLY A 217 18.49 -13.01 13.13
N THR A 218 17.95 -12.54 14.25
CA THR A 218 17.81 -13.29 15.51
C THR A 218 16.39 -13.31 16.04
N SER A 219 15.53 -12.44 15.50
CA SER A 219 14.13 -12.31 15.87
C SER A 219 13.33 -11.75 14.69
N PHE A 220 12.00 -11.75 14.81
CA PHE A 220 11.13 -11.02 13.90
C PHE A 220 10.17 -10.12 14.70
N ILE A 221 9.68 -9.08 14.01
CA ILE A 221 8.63 -8.18 14.47
C ILE A 221 7.41 -8.43 13.58
N GLY A 222 6.23 -8.60 14.15
CA GLY A 222 4.98 -8.70 13.40
C GLY A 222 4.38 -7.35 13.04
N HIS A 223 3.25 -7.35 12.34
CA HIS A 223 2.53 -6.13 11.97
C HIS A 223 2.07 -5.32 13.19
N GLU A 224 1.65 -6.01 14.25
CA GLU A 224 1.16 -5.39 15.47
C GLU A 224 2.30 -5.01 16.44
N GLY A 225 3.55 -5.22 16.03
CA GLY A 225 4.73 -4.93 16.83
C GLY A 225 5.10 -6.04 17.81
N GLU A 226 4.44 -7.21 17.73
CA GLU A 226 4.80 -8.41 18.49
C GLU A 226 6.17 -8.93 18.04
N VAL A 227 6.93 -9.49 18.99
CA VAL A 227 8.28 -10.02 18.75
C VAL A 227 8.30 -11.53 18.90
N GLY A 228 8.94 -12.20 17.95
CA GLY A 228 9.13 -13.65 17.97
C GLY A 228 10.54 -14.05 17.55
N GLU A 229 10.81 -15.35 17.66
CA GLU A 229 12.13 -15.94 17.39
C GLU A 229 12.35 -16.19 15.90
N TRP A 230 13.57 -16.00 15.44
CA TRP A 230 14.01 -16.25 14.06
C TRP A 230 15.48 -16.74 14.07
N PRO A 231 15.88 -17.68 13.20
CA PRO A 231 15.09 -18.44 12.22
C PRO A 231 14.41 -19.70 12.81
N ILE A 232 14.64 -20.01 14.08
CA ILE A 232 14.13 -21.20 14.75
C ILE A 232 13.08 -20.81 15.78
N ASN A 233 11.89 -21.40 15.67
CA ASN A 233 10.88 -21.33 16.70
C ASN A 233 11.23 -22.33 17.80
N THR A 234 11.68 -21.87 18.96
CA THR A 234 12.14 -22.74 20.06
C THR A 234 11.01 -23.55 20.70
N LYS A 235 9.74 -23.11 20.56
CA LYS A 235 8.58 -23.83 21.09
C LYS A 235 8.36 -25.21 20.44
N ASN A 236 8.67 -25.33 19.14
CA ASN A 236 8.49 -26.58 18.39
C ASN A 236 9.76 -27.05 17.68
N GLY A 237 10.87 -26.34 17.81
CA GLY A 237 12.17 -26.68 17.21
C GLY A 237 12.24 -26.53 15.69
N LYS A 238 11.20 -25.96 15.04
CA LYS A 238 11.17 -25.81 13.59
C LYS A 238 11.95 -24.59 13.12
N ALA A 239 12.73 -24.75 12.06
CA ALA A 239 13.40 -23.64 11.36
C ALA A 239 12.40 -23.00 10.38
N VAL A 240 11.74 -21.91 10.80
CA VAL A 240 10.72 -21.20 9.99
C VAL A 240 11.30 -20.44 8.80
N SER A 241 12.62 -20.39 8.68
CA SER A 241 13.31 -19.96 7.45
C SER A 241 13.15 -20.94 6.28
N TRP A 242 12.62 -22.14 6.51
CA TRP A 242 12.25 -23.07 5.45
C TRP A 242 10.76 -23.03 5.20
N TYR A 243 10.34 -22.89 3.95
CA TYR A 243 8.93 -22.78 3.56
C TYR A 243 8.06 -23.87 4.17
N ASN A 244 8.47 -25.14 4.03
CA ASN A 244 7.70 -26.30 4.48
C ASN A 244 7.56 -26.43 6.00
N ASN A 245 8.24 -25.59 6.78
CA ASN A 245 8.14 -25.57 8.25
C ASN A 245 7.14 -24.55 8.79
N ASN A 246 6.46 -23.81 7.90
CA ASN A 246 5.53 -22.73 8.28
C ASN A 246 4.10 -23.27 8.38
N ASP A 247 3.81 -23.95 9.49
CA ASP A 247 2.57 -24.65 9.81
C ASP A 247 1.52 -23.76 10.50
N PHE A 248 1.22 -22.60 9.94
CA PHE A 248 0.12 -21.75 10.36
C PHE A 248 -0.99 -21.72 9.28
N GLY A 249 -2.20 -21.21 9.65
CA GLY A 249 -3.39 -21.29 8.81
C GLY A 249 -3.37 -20.38 7.58
N GLY A 250 -3.68 -19.10 7.73
CA GLY A 250 -3.90 -18.18 6.63
C GLY A 250 -2.64 -17.58 6.02
N TYR A 251 -2.10 -16.53 6.63
CA TYR A 251 -0.86 -15.85 6.20
C TYR A 251 -0.06 -15.38 7.42
N LYS A 252 1.22 -15.08 7.20
CA LYS A 252 2.08 -14.52 8.25
C LYS A 252 3.17 -13.61 7.69
N SER A 253 3.51 -12.57 8.47
CA SER A 253 4.62 -11.66 8.22
C SER A 253 5.73 -11.84 9.23
N TYR A 254 6.96 -11.93 8.72
CA TYR A 254 8.18 -11.94 9.53
C TYR A 254 9.03 -10.73 9.12
N HIS A 255 8.97 -9.64 9.88
CA HIS A 255 9.93 -8.54 9.71
C HIS A 255 11.21 -8.93 10.44
N VAL A 256 12.15 -9.54 9.72
CA VAL A 256 13.35 -10.12 10.32
C VAL A 256 14.28 -9.03 10.82
N PHE A 257 14.69 -9.18 12.08
CA PHE A 257 15.39 -8.17 12.86
C PHE A 257 16.57 -8.80 13.64
N GLY A 258 17.43 -7.95 14.24
CA GLY A 258 18.49 -8.37 15.16
C GLY A 258 19.88 -8.47 14.54
N LYS A 259 20.03 -8.28 13.20
CA LYS A 259 21.35 -8.20 12.55
C LYS A 259 21.45 -7.03 11.58
N TYR A 260 22.55 -6.30 11.64
CA TYR A 260 22.92 -5.29 10.65
C TYR A 260 23.47 -5.97 9.40
N THR A 261 22.64 -6.07 8.37
CA THR A 261 22.99 -6.71 7.10
C THR A 261 22.29 -6.03 5.93
N ASN A 262 22.89 -6.08 4.76
CA ASN A 262 22.49 -5.37 3.56
C ASN A 262 21.74 -6.24 2.55
N PHE A 263 21.56 -7.53 2.83
CA PHE A 263 20.98 -8.49 1.89
C PHE A 263 19.94 -9.38 2.54
N PHE A 264 19.08 -9.92 1.68
CA PHE A 264 18.21 -11.06 1.94
C PHE A 264 17.76 -11.69 0.62
N GLY A 265 17.05 -12.81 0.67
CA GLY A 265 16.44 -13.47 -0.49
C GLY A 265 15.99 -14.88 -0.20
N GLY A 266 16.02 -15.73 -1.23
CA GLY A 266 15.63 -17.12 -1.14
C GLY A 266 16.54 -18.04 -1.94
N TYR A 267 16.58 -19.31 -1.57
CA TYR A 267 17.34 -20.34 -2.27
C TYR A 267 16.57 -21.67 -2.35
N TRP A 268 16.35 -22.15 -3.57
CA TRP A 268 15.74 -23.44 -3.84
C TRP A 268 16.84 -24.51 -3.92
N HIS A 269 16.99 -25.30 -2.87
CA HIS A 269 18.11 -26.25 -2.72
C HIS A 269 18.03 -27.43 -3.70
N ASP A 270 16.84 -27.89 -4.06
CA ASP A 270 16.61 -28.95 -5.07
C ASP A 270 16.96 -28.46 -6.48
N GLU A 271 16.78 -27.19 -6.78
CA GLU A 271 17.15 -26.59 -8.06
C GLU A 271 18.58 -26.02 -8.07
N ASN A 272 19.21 -25.94 -6.90
CA ASN A 272 20.50 -25.28 -6.68
C ASN A 272 20.53 -23.84 -7.27
N TYR A 273 19.47 -23.09 -7.03
CA TYR A 273 19.15 -21.79 -7.60
C TYR A 273 18.59 -20.84 -6.52
N GLY A 274 18.81 -19.53 -6.68
CA GLY A 274 18.32 -18.56 -5.71
C GLY A 274 18.21 -17.16 -6.25
N VAL A 275 17.75 -16.25 -5.41
CA VAL A 275 17.65 -14.82 -5.65
C VAL A 275 18.26 -14.06 -4.49
N VAL A 276 18.94 -12.97 -4.79
CA VAL A 276 19.43 -11.98 -3.82
C VAL A 276 18.81 -10.63 -4.09
N ARG A 277 18.37 -9.99 -3.03
CA ARG A 277 18.16 -8.56 -2.94
C ARG A 277 19.27 -7.95 -2.07
N TYR A 278 19.94 -6.90 -2.57
CA TYR A 278 20.94 -6.14 -1.84
C TYR A 278 20.60 -4.63 -1.85
N SER A 279 20.83 -3.95 -0.75
CA SER A 279 20.85 -2.49 -0.60
C SER A 279 21.56 -2.14 0.69
N GLU A 280 22.11 -0.96 0.81
CA GLU A 280 22.70 -0.53 2.07
C GLU A 280 21.65 -0.51 3.20
N HIS A 281 22.09 -0.81 4.42
CA HIS A 281 21.16 -0.94 5.56
C HIS A 281 20.49 0.38 5.93
N ASP A 282 21.19 1.50 5.82
CA ASP A 282 20.64 2.83 6.07
C ASP A 282 19.61 3.25 5.02
N ASP A 283 19.73 2.77 3.79
CA ASP A 283 18.74 2.94 2.75
C ASP A 283 17.46 2.13 3.05
N LYS A 284 17.61 0.85 3.42
CA LYS A 284 16.48 -0.08 3.58
C LYS A 284 16.69 -1.05 4.76
N PRO A 285 16.53 -0.57 6.02
CA PRO A 285 16.71 -1.39 7.21
C PRO A 285 15.65 -2.47 7.41
N GLY A 286 14.43 -2.25 6.88
CA GLY A 286 13.32 -3.20 6.98
C GLY A 286 13.49 -4.37 6.03
N LYS A 287 13.39 -5.59 6.57
CA LYS A 287 13.46 -6.86 5.83
C LYS A 287 12.27 -7.71 6.24
N LYS A 288 11.33 -7.93 5.34
CA LYS A 288 10.09 -8.66 5.63
C LYS A 288 9.95 -9.86 4.70
N LEU A 289 9.51 -10.96 5.27
CA LEU A 289 8.99 -12.12 4.57
C LEU A 289 7.48 -12.19 4.83
N TRP A 290 6.69 -12.25 3.76
CA TRP A 290 5.25 -12.49 3.85
C TRP A 290 4.92 -13.79 3.11
N ILE A 291 4.21 -14.71 3.78
CA ILE A 291 3.93 -16.06 3.24
C ILE A 291 2.48 -16.46 3.51
N TRP A 292 1.89 -17.17 2.53
CA TRP A 292 0.65 -17.90 2.73
C TRP A 292 0.89 -19.14 3.58
N GLY A 293 -0.05 -19.43 4.49
CA GLY A 293 0.00 -20.65 5.30
C GLY A 293 -0.22 -21.92 4.48
N LEU A 294 0.20 -23.05 5.03
CA LEU A 294 0.15 -24.37 4.37
C LEU A 294 -1.22 -25.06 4.53
N SER A 295 -2.15 -24.52 5.34
CA SER A 295 -3.52 -25.00 5.38
C SER A 295 -4.28 -24.65 4.09
N ARG A 296 -5.46 -25.26 3.87
CA ARG A 296 -6.30 -24.87 2.73
C ARG A 296 -6.70 -23.40 2.78
N GLN A 297 -6.81 -22.77 3.96
CA GLN A 297 -7.09 -21.35 4.10
C GLN A 297 -6.05 -20.45 3.39
N GLY A 298 -4.77 -20.83 3.46
CA GLY A 298 -3.72 -20.14 2.70
C GLY A 298 -3.62 -20.63 1.26
N MET A 299 -3.75 -21.96 1.04
CA MET A 299 -3.48 -22.57 -0.27
C MET A 299 -4.57 -22.32 -1.32
N ILE A 300 -5.79 -21.88 -0.97
CA ILE A 300 -6.78 -21.46 -1.97
C ILE A 300 -6.30 -20.25 -2.78
N TRP A 301 -5.41 -19.44 -2.20
CA TRP A 301 -4.87 -18.24 -2.85
C TRP A 301 -3.95 -18.56 -4.03
N GLU A 302 -3.43 -19.78 -4.13
CA GLU A 302 -2.74 -20.21 -5.35
C GLU A 302 -3.65 -20.06 -6.58
N ASN A 303 -4.81 -20.73 -6.56
CA ASN A 303 -5.77 -20.69 -7.67
C ASN A 303 -6.49 -19.32 -7.81
N LEU A 304 -6.60 -18.57 -6.72
CA LEU A 304 -7.19 -17.24 -6.77
C LEU A 304 -6.29 -16.24 -7.49
N LEU A 305 -4.98 -16.39 -7.41
CA LEU A 305 -3.99 -15.41 -7.87
C LEU A 305 -3.27 -15.80 -9.16
N THR A 306 -3.18 -17.09 -9.47
CA THR A 306 -2.53 -17.64 -10.67
C THR A 306 -3.40 -18.72 -11.30
N ASP A 307 -2.98 -19.28 -12.43
CA ASP A 307 -3.62 -20.48 -13.00
C ASP A 307 -2.76 -21.73 -12.76
N THR A 308 -1.53 -21.73 -13.26
CA THR A 308 -0.63 -22.90 -13.23
C THR A 308 0.76 -22.62 -12.66
N ASP A 309 1.02 -21.37 -12.26
CA ASP A 309 2.39 -20.96 -11.86
C ASP A 309 2.76 -21.37 -10.43
N GLY A 310 1.77 -21.81 -9.65
CA GLY A 310 1.94 -22.24 -8.27
C GLY A 310 1.95 -21.09 -7.27
N GLN A 311 2.09 -21.43 -6.00
CA GLN A 311 2.08 -20.46 -4.90
C GLN A 311 3.34 -19.59 -4.93
N TYR A 312 3.21 -18.37 -4.39
CA TYR A 312 4.31 -17.44 -4.23
C TYR A 312 4.41 -16.94 -2.80
N THR A 313 5.57 -16.38 -2.49
CA THR A 313 5.85 -15.65 -1.26
C THR A 313 6.40 -14.28 -1.61
N GLU A 314 6.29 -13.31 -0.70
CA GLU A 314 6.85 -11.98 -0.91
C GLU A 314 8.08 -11.77 -0.04
N ILE A 315 9.21 -11.50 -0.70
CA ILE A 315 10.42 -11.01 -0.06
C ILE A 315 10.40 -9.48 -0.17
N GLN A 316 10.37 -8.79 0.98
CA GLN A 316 10.05 -7.37 1.02
C GLN A 316 11.12 -6.54 1.74
N SER A 317 11.21 -5.27 1.37
CA SER A 317 12.06 -4.29 2.04
C SER A 317 11.33 -2.98 2.31
N GLY A 318 11.70 -2.31 3.40
CA GLY A 318 11.08 -1.06 3.84
C GLY A 318 12.05 -0.04 4.40
N ARG A 319 11.63 1.23 4.43
CA ARG A 319 12.39 2.33 5.03
C ARG A 319 12.35 2.29 6.56
N LEU A 320 11.41 1.55 7.16
CA LEU A 320 11.31 1.29 8.60
C LEU A 320 11.52 -0.20 8.87
N PHE A 321 11.76 -0.57 10.14
CA PHE A 321 12.02 -1.97 10.52
C PHE A 321 10.83 -2.89 10.31
N ASN A 322 9.61 -2.37 10.47
CA ASN A 322 8.38 -3.12 10.22
C ASN A 322 7.37 -2.29 9.43
N GLN A 323 6.43 -2.99 8.85
CA GLN A 323 5.25 -2.43 8.22
C GLN A 323 4.17 -2.26 9.30
N SER A 324 4.33 -1.21 10.12
CA SER A 324 3.53 -1.02 11.32
C SER A 324 2.04 -0.94 11.04
N ALA A 325 1.24 -1.75 11.72
CA ALA A 325 -0.20 -1.57 11.87
C ALA A 325 -0.51 -0.57 13.00
N GLU A 326 -1.79 -0.23 13.19
CA GLU A 326 -2.20 0.73 14.23
C GLU A 326 -1.77 0.31 15.64
N ALA A 327 -1.84 -0.99 15.95
CA ALA A 327 -1.44 -1.54 17.25
C ALA A 327 0.06 -1.39 17.53
N SER A 328 0.90 -1.16 16.51
CA SER A 328 2.31 -0.82 16.70
C SER A 328 2.52 0.48 17.49
N ALA A 329 1.50 1.34 17.63
CA ALA A 329 1.54 2.48 18.53
C ALA A 329 1.85 2.10 19.99
N PHE A 330 1.53 0.86 20.39
CA PHE A 330 1.78 0.29 21.72
C PHE A 330 3.14 -0.44 21.80
N SER A 331 4.00 -0.25 20.83
CA SER A 331 5.35 -0.81 20.76
C SER A 331 6.38 0.29 20.43
N PRO A 332 7.70 0.03 20.48
CA PRO A 332 8.71 0.99 20.03
C PRO A 332 8.65 1.30 18.53
N PHE A 333 8.02 0.43 17.72
CA PHE A 333 8.00 0.49 16.27
C PHE A 333 6.83 1.32 15.76
N LYS A 334 6.95 2.64 15.86
CA LYS A 334 5.92 3.61 15.46
C LYS A 334 6.15 4.10 14.03
N HIS A 335 5.08 4.57 13.39
CA HIS A 335 5.20 5.30 12.14
C HIS A 335 5.97 6.62 12.30
N ARG A 336 6.43 7.15 11.17
CA ARG A 336 7.08 8.46 11.06
C ARG A 336 6.35 9.35 10.07
N GLY A 337 6.59 10.64 10.17
CA GLY A 337 6.17 11.63 9.19
C GLY A 337 7.19 11.83 8.09
N PHE A 338 6.71 12.19 6.91
CA PHE A 338 7.49 12.68 5.80
C PHE A 338 7.41 14.21 5.81
N ALA A 339 8.51 14.85 6.17
CA ALA A 339 8.56 16.30 6.38
C ALA A 339 8.14 17.09 5.12
N PRO A 340 7.61 18.30 5.27
CA PRO A 340 7.27 19.17 4.15
C PRO A 340 8.49 19.40 3.23
N TYR A 341 8.27 19.38 1.91
CA TYR A 341 9.30 19.57 0.88
C TYR A 341 10.54 18.66 0.99
N ALA A 342 10.40 17.55 1.72
CA ALA A 342 11.46 16.56 1.85
C ALA A 342 11.54 15.65 0.62
N THR A 343 12.74 15.15 0.39
CA THR A 343 13.04 14.12 -0.62
C THR A 343 13.71 12.96 0.06
N ASP A 344 13.37 11.74 -0.34
CA ASP A 344 14.04 10.52 0.07
C ASP A 344 14.39 9.68 -1.16
N SER A 345 15.50 8.94 -1.10
CA SER A 345 15.96 8.11 -2.21
C SER A 345 16.78 6.94 -1.74
N TRP A 346 16.76 5.86 -2.50
CA TRP A 346 17.51 4.63 -2.22
C TRP A 346 17.66 3.80 -3.49
N THR A 347 18.59 2.79 -3.46
CA THR A 347 18.83 1.87 -4.56
C THR A 347 18.87 0.43 -4.06
N GLU A 348 18.21 -0.47 -4.80
CA GLU A 348 18.21 -1.91 -4.54
C GLU A 348 18.74 -2.65 -5.76
N TYR A 349 19.49 -3.71 -5.52
CA TYR A 349 20.10 -4.60 -6.53
C TYR A 349 19.39 -5.96 -6.47
N TRP A 350 19.09 -6.52 -7.62
CA TRP A 350 18.36 -7.78 -7.79
C TRP A 350 19.09 -8.69 -8.75
N TYR A 351 19.40 -9.91 -8.33
CA TYR A 351 20.13 -10.84 -9.18
C TYR A 351 19.88 -12.31 -8.83
N PRO A 352 20.01 -13.24 -9.85
CA PRO A 352 19.95 -14.67 -9.62
C PRO A 352 21.25 -15.19 -9.04
N VAL A 353 21.16 -16.27 -8.28
CA VAL A 353 22.29 -17.02 -7.72
C VAL A 353 22.17 -18.47 -8.15
N MET A 354 23.26 -19.06 -8.65
CA MET A 354 23.21 -20.43 -9.17
C MET A 354 24.35 -21.29 -8.62
N ASN A 355 24.04 -22.58 -8.37
CA ASN A 355 25.01 -23.65 -8.15
C ASN A 355 25.98 -23.44 -6.96
N ILE A 356 25.58 -22.70 -5.93
CA ILE A 356 26.41 -22.46 -4.73
C ILE A 356 25.85 -23.07 -3.45
N LYS A 357 24.77 -23.86 -3.53
CA LYS A 357 24.18 -24.62 -2.40
C LYS A 357 23.67 -23.75 -1.25
N GLY A 358 23.11 -22.59 -1.52
CA GLY A 358 22.74 -21.55 -0.54
C GLY A 358 23.77 -20.42 -0.53
N TYR A 359 23.56 -19.41 0.30
CA TYR A 359 24.54 -18.34 0.50
C TYR A 359 24.50 -17.81 1.93
N VAL A 360 25.68 -17.44 2.44
CA VAL A 360 25.86 -16.87 3.80
C VAL A 360 26.21 -15.39 3.79
N PHE A 361 26.55 -14.86 2.61
CA PHE A 361 26.85 -13.45 2.38
C PHE A 361 26.52 -13.05 0.94
N ALA A 362 26.05 -11.83 0.74
CA ALA A 362 25.81 -11.30 -0.59
C ALA A 362 25.90 -9.77 -0.60
N ASN A 363 26.34 -9.21 -1.74
CA ASN A 363 26.37 -7.77 -2.00
C ASN A 363 26.26 -7.50 -3.51
N GLN A 364 26.51 -6.24 -3.95
CA GLN A 364 26.45 -5.86 -5.37
C GLN A 364 27.54 -6.48 -6.26
N PHE A 365 28.46 -7.25 -5.72
CA PHE A 365 29.55 -7.89 -6.48
C PHE A 365 29.30 -9.38 -6.69
N ALA A 366 28.84 -10.08 -5.66
CA ALA A 366 28.63 -11.53 -5.71
C ALA A 366 27.83 -12.04 -4.50
N ALA A 367 27.34 -13.28 -4.61
CA ALA A 367 26.92 -14.10 -3.50
C ALA A 367 28.01 -15.12 -3.13
N LEU A 368 28.18 -15.36 -1.83
CA LEU A 368 29.19 -16.26 -1.26
C LEU A 368 28.50 -17.33 -0.42
N ASN A 369 28.86 -18.60 -0.66
CA ASN A 369 28.60 -19.69 0.28
C ASN A 369 29.89 -20.28 0.81
N VAL A 370 29.91 -20.63 2.08
CA VAL A 370 31.06 -21.25 2.76
C VAL A 370 30.55 -22.44 3.56
N VAL A 371 31.06 -23.61 3.22
CA VAL A 371 30.66 -24.88 3.87
C VAL A 371 31.89 -25.49 4.52
N GLN A 372 31.84 -25.72 5.83
CA GLN A 372 32.90 -26.40 6.59
C GLN A 372 32.47 -27.85 6.87
N ASN A 373 33.26 -28.83 6.41
CA ASN A 373 33.02 -30.23 6.68
C ASN A 373 34.34 -30.98 6.79
N GLU A 374 34.47 -31.84 7.83
CA GLU A 374 35.58 -32.80 8.02
C GLU A 374 36.99 -32.21 7.82
N GLY A 375 37.24 -31.00 8.33
CA GLY A 375 38.51 -30.32 8.20
C GLY A 375 38.76 -29.65 6.84
N TRP A 376 37.76 -29.57 5.99
CA TRP A 376 37.78 -28.84 4.75
C TRP A 376 36.83 -27.62 4.80
N LEU A 377 37.24 -26.56 4.14
CA LEU A 377 36.44 -25.37 3.85
C LEU A 377 36.18 -25.34 2.35
N LYS A 378 34.93 -25.51 1.94
CA LYS A 378 34.50 -25.31 0.57
C LYS A 378 33.95 -23.92 0.37
N ILE A 379 34.44 -23.19 -0.62
CA ILE A 379 34.04 -21.84 -0.96
C ILE A 379 33.35 -21.89 -2.32
N TYR A 380 32.22 -21.22 -2.41
CA TYR A 380 31.45 -21.02 -3.64
C TYR A 380 31.19 -19.53 -3.80
N ILE A 381 31.52 -18.96 -4.97
CA ILE A 381 31.23 -17.56 -5.30
C ILE A 381 30.42 -17.54 -6.59
N SER A 382 29.27 -16.88 -6.56
CA SER A 382 28.44 -16.55 -7.72
C SER A 382 28.59 -15.06 -8.01
N PRO A 383 29.51 -14.64 -8.90
CA PRO A 383 29.73 -13.24 -9.23
C PRO A 383 28.61 -12.71 -10.14
N VAL A 384 28.31 -11.41 -10.04
CA VAL A 384 27.33 -10.75 -10.89
C VAL A 384 27.97 -9.72 -11.84
N GLN A 385 29.26 -9.55 -11.76
CA GLN A 385 30.05 -8.71 -12.66
C GLN A 385 31.47 -9.27 -12.85
N PRO A 386 32.20 -8.90 -13.91
CA PRO A 386 33.58 -9.33 -14.11
C PRO A 386 34.49 -8.78 -13.00
N MET A 387 35.35 -9.63 -12.43
CA MET A 387 36.30 -9.21 -11.40
C MET A 387 37.62 -10.00 -11.54
N GLN A 388 38.74 -9.32 -11.27
CA GLN A 388 40.06 -9.93 -11.09
C GLN A 388 40.58 -9.52 -9.72
N GLU A 389 40.62 -10.46 -8.77
CA GLU A 389 40.86 -10.18 -7.36
C GLU A 389 41.68 -11.29 -6.71
N ILE A 390 42.17 -11.03 -5.50
CA ILE A 390 42.80 -12.03 -4.65
C ILE A 390 41.76 -12.57 -3.68
N LEU A 391 41.52 -13.89 -3.73
CA LEU A 391 40.73 -14.59 -2.69
C LEU A 391 41.70 -14.99 -1.56
N THR A 392 41.42 -14.51 -0.36
CA THR A 392 42.18 -14.79 0.85
C THR A 392 41.32 -15.46 1.91
N VAL A 393 41.85 -16.53 2.52
CA VAL A 393 41.24 -17.13 3.70
C VAL A 393 42.20 -17.05 4.87
N THR A 394 41.67 -16.55 5.99
CA THR A 394 42.40 -16.56 7.25
C THR A 394 41.76 -17.47 8.26
N GLN A 395 42.54 -18.17 9.05
CA GLN A 395 42.11 -18.95 10.19
C GLN A 395 42.87 -18.50 11.43
N ASN A 396 42.20 -18.18 12.52
CA ASN A 396 42.78 -17.61 13.75
C ASN A 396 43.72 -16.39 13.48
N GLY A 397 43.35 -15.56 12.48
CA GLY A 397 44.13 -14.36 12.08
C GLY A 397 45.36 -14.64 11.20
N LYS A 398 45.65 -15.90 10.87
CA LYS A 398 46.72 -16.28 9.95
C LYS A 398 46.15 -16.62 8.57
N THR A 399 46.79 -16.12 7.52
CA THR A 399 46.47 -16.49 6.15
C THR A 399 46.81 -17.95 5.89
N ILE A 400 45.81 -18.77 5.55
CA ILE A 400 45.98 -20.19 5.19
C ILE A 400 45.82 -20.43 3.69
N TYR A 401 45.26 -19.42 2.96
CA TYR A 401 45.05 -19.49 1.54
C TYR A 401 45.07 -18.11 0.93
N SER A 402 45.70 -17.95 -0.23
CA SER A 402 45.70 -16.75 -1.02
C SER A 402 45.88 -17.11 -2.49
N LYS A 403 44.95 -16.68 -3.35
CA LYS A 403 44.96 -17.05 -4.77
C LYS A 403 44.38 -15.92 -5.62
N PRO A 404 45.00 -15.50 -6.69
CA PRO A 404 44.38 -14.67 -7.71
C PRO A 404 43.25 -15.43 -8.41
N VAL A 405 42.08 -14.79 -8.54
CA VAL A 405 40.91 -15.37 -9.18
C VAL A 405 40.37 -14.40 -10.22
N SER A 406 39.92 -14.97 -11.36
CA SER A 406 39.20 -14.25 -12.42
C SER A 406 37.77 -14.75 -12.43
N LEU A 407 36.83 -13.87 -12.20
CA LEU A 407 35.40 -14.15 -12.02
C LEU A 407 34.61 -13.53 -13.16
N ALA A 408 33.71 -14.31 -13.75
CA ALA A 408 32.78 -13.84 -14.78
C ALA A 408 31.32 -13.96 -14.28
N PRO A 409 30.41 -13.07 -14.70
CA PRO A 409 29.02 -13.08 -14.25
C PRO A 409 28.38 -14.46 -14.42
N LEU A 410 27.67 -14.90 -13.39
CA LEU A 410 26.95 -16.20 -13.31
C LEU A 410 27.82 -17.44 -13.55
N THR A 411 29.14 -17.29 -13.62
CA THR A 411 30.10 -18.42 -13.68
C THR A 411 30.60 -18.68 -12.27
N VAL A 412 30.15 -19.80 -11.70
CA VAL A 412 30.45 -20.12 -10.30
C VAL A 412 31.92 -20.49 -10.13
N PHE A 413 32.57 -19.80 -9.21
CA PHE A 413 33.90 -20.18 -8.74
C PHE A 413 33.78 -21.11 -7.53
N THR A 414 34.52 -22.22 -7.54
CA THR A 414 34.59 -23.12 -6.39
C THR A 414 36.04 -23.49 -6.06
N ASP A 415 36.33 -23.57 -4.75
CA ASP A 415 37.61 -24.10 -4.27
C ASP A 415 37.43 -24.81 -2.93
N SER A 416 38.40 -25.68 -2.57
CA SER A 416 38.41 -26.45 -1.31
C SER A 416 39.73 -26.26 -0.61
N ILE A 417 39.72 -25.85 0.65
CA ILE A 417 40.87 -25.47 1.42
C ILE A 417 40.96 -26.35 2.67
N ARG A 418 42.10 -26.96 2.92
CA ARG A 418 42.36 -27.72 4.16
C ARG A 418 42.49 -26.75 5.33
N LEU A 419 41.70 -26.95 6.37
CA LEU A 419 41.79 -26.19 7.62
C LEU A 419 42.94 -26.78 8.47
N THR A 420 43.61 -25.89 9.22
CA THR A 420 44.72 -26.27 10.10
C THR A 420 44.24 -26.86 11.43
N ASP A 421 43.00 -26.52 11.84
CA ASP A 421 42.34 -27.00 13.04
C ASP A 421 40.81 -26.88 12.89
N ASN A 422 40.06 -27.26 13.91
CA ASN A 422 38.60 -27.16 13.94
C ASN A 422 38.08 -25.76 14.44
N SER A 423 38.95 -24.77 14.46
CA SER A 423 38.55 -23.40 14.88
C SER A 423 37.47 -22.84 13.97
N LYS A 424 36.45 -22.20 14.59
CA LYS A 424 35.41 -21.44 13.88
C LYS A 424 35.83 -19.99 13.55
N LYS A 425 37.07 -19.56 13.89
CA LYS A 425 37.59 -18.20 13.58
C LYS A 425 38.10 -18.14 12.15
N ILE A 426 37.20 -18.28 11.18
CA ILE A 426 37.50 -18.26 9.74
C ILE A 426 36.98 -16.95 9.17
N GLN A 427 37.79 -16.33 8.32
CA GLN A 427 37.37 -15.19 7.49
C GLN A 427 37.70 -15.46 6.03
N VAL A 428 36.77 -15.20 5.14
CA VAL A 428 36.91 -15.22 3.69
C VAL A 428 36.82 -13.81 3.16
N GLN A 429 37.81 -13.42 2.35
CA GLN A 429 37.89 -12.07 1.79
C GLN A 429 38.22 -12.14 0.29
N LEU A 430 37.56 -11.32 -0.50
CA LEU A 430 37.81 -11.12 -1.93
C LEU A 430 38.26 -9.67 -2.16
N GLY A 431 39.47 -9.48 -2.64
CA GLY A 431 40.06 -8.17 -2.89
C GLY A 431 40.12 -7.28 -1.65
N ALA A 432 40.23 -5.98 -1.86
CA ALA A 432 40.28 -4.99 -0.78
C ALA A 432 38.85 -4.66 -0.27
N GLY A 433 38.11 -5.70 0.18
CA GLY A 433 36.79 -5.53 0.80
C GLY A 433 35.60 -5.70 -0.15
N LYS A 434 35.79 -6.19 -1.38
CA LYS A 434 34.66 -6.51 -2.28
C LYS A 434 33.72 -7.56 -1.71
N LEU A 435 34.27 -8.60 -1.07
CA LEU A 435 33.54 -9.52 -0.21
C LEU A 435 34.31 -9.68 1.11
N SER A 436 33.62 -9.71 2.22
CA SER A 436 34.21 -10.00 3.53
C SER A 436 33.19 -10.75 4.38
N TRP A 437 33.48 -11.98 4.73
CA TRP A 437 32.65 -12.81 5.57
C TRP A 437 33.46 -13.42 6.70
N LYS A 438 32.90 -13.49 7.89
CA LYS A 438 33.47 -14.15 9.07
C LYS A 438 32.52 -15.19 9.62
N ALA A 439 33.06 -16.36 9.94
CA ALA A 439 32.28 -17.41 10.59
C ALA A 439 31.82 -16.95 11.98
N ALA A 440 30.58 -17.26 12.33
CA ALA A 440 29.96 -16.96 13.63
C ALA A 440 30.14 -15.46 14.04
N ASP A 441 30.05 -14.54 13.07
CA ASP A 441 30.16 -13.11 13.34
C ASP A 441 28.97 -12.61 14.17
N THR A 442 29.28 -12.06 15.34
CA THR A 442 28.31 -11.42 16.24
C THR A 442 28.52 -9.90 16.30
N SER A 443 29.53 -9.36 15.62
CA SER A 443 29.85 -7.94 15.63
C SER A 443 28.76 -7.09 14.95
N ASN A 444 27.91 -7.72 14.13
CA ASN A 444 26.79 -7.10 13.45
C ASN A 444 25.43 -7.34 14.15
N ASN A 445 25.42 -7.85 15.37
CA ASN A 445 24.17 -8.00 16.13
C ASN A 445 23.60 -6.64 16.55
N ILE A 446 22.30 -6.48 16.40
CA ILE A 446 21.55 -5.30 16.85
C ILE A 446 20.87 -5.65 18.17
N SER A 447 21.16 -4.88 19.21
CA SER A 447 20.57 -5.02 20.56
C SER A 447 19.57 -3.92 20.88
N ARG A 448 18.78 -3.48 19.90
CA ARG A 448 17.75 -2.45 20.05
C ARG A 448 16.60 -2.98 20.91
N PRO A 449 16.02 -2.18 21.83
CA PRO A 449 14.79 -2.56 22.56
C PRO A 449 13.64 -2.90 21.61
N THR A 450 12.93 -3.98 21.93
CA THR A 450 11.79 -4.49 21.14
C THR A 450 10.45 -4.36 21.86
N ALA A 451 10.48 -3.94 23.13
CA ALA A 451 9.29 -3.66 23.93
C ALA A 451 9.40 -2.28 24.60
N ILE A 452 8.27 -1.66 24.86
CA ILE A 452 8.21 -0.47 25.72
C ILE A 452 8.37 -0.89 27.19
N PRO A 453 8.83 0.02 28.08
CA PRO A 453 8.89 -0.28 29.50
C PRO A 453 7.54 -0.74 30.06
N SER A 454 7.55 -1.75 30.94
CA SER A 454 6.33 -2.34 31.52
C SER A 454 5.53 -1.38 32.39
N ASP A 455 6.19 -0.33 32.90
CA ASP A 455 5.61 0.74 33.72
C ASP A 455 5.13 1.94 32.89
N PHE A 456 5.25 1.91 31.56
CA PHE A 456 4.78 3.00 30.69
C PHE A 456 3.25 3.00 30.62
N ASP A 457 2.64 4.06 31.14
CA ASP A 457 1.19 4.25 31.06
C ASP A 457 0.77 4.81 29.69
N GLN A 458 0.11 3.97 28.89
CA GLN A 458 -0.43 4.33 27.57
C GLN A 458 -1.51 5.42 27.65
N ASN A 459 -2.18 5.58 28.81
CA ASN A 459 -3.19 6.60 29.05
C ASN A 459 -2.60 7.86 29.70
N SER A 460 -1.27 7.91 29.93
CA SER A 460 -0.60 9.14 30.37
C SER A 460 -0.76 10.25 29.32
N MET A 461 -0.46 11.48 29.70
CA MET A 461 -0.40 12.61 28.78
C MET A 461 0.45 12.28 27.54
N TYR A 462 1.66 11.76 27.77
CA TYR A 462 2.57 11.41 26.68
C TYR A 462 2.11 10.18 25.88
N GLY A 463 1.50 9.19 26.51
CA GLY A 463 0.89 8.03 25.85
C GLY A 463 -0.23 8.44 24.88
N LEU A 464 -1.12 9.35 25.29
CA LEU A 464 -2.19 9.90 24.46
C LEU A 464 -1.63 10.72 23.28
N TYR A 465 -0.58 11.51 23.51
CA TYR A 465 0.12 12.22 22.44
C TYR A 465 0.68 11.27 21.39
N LEU A 466 1.37 10.20 21.80
CA LEU A 466 1.93 9.20 20.88
C LEU A 466 0.84 8.50 20.05
N GLN A 467 -0.30 8.18 20.66
CA GLN A 467 -1.46 7.62 19.95
C GLN A 467 -2.03 8.62 18.93
N GLY A 468 -2.18 9.88 19.33
CA GLY A 468 -2.63 10.95 18.44
C GLY A 468 -1.70 11.15 17.24
N LYS A 469 -0.39 11.25 17.51
CA LYS A 469 0.64 11.39 16.46
C LYS A 469 0.65 10.20 15.49
N ASN A 470 0.57 8.97 16.00
CA ASN A 470 0.47 7.77 15.17
C ASN A 470 -0.80 7.76 14.31
N SER A 471 -1.94 8.21 14.87
CA SER A 471 -3.20 8.30 14.14
C SER A 471 -3.14 9.32 12.98
N ILE A 472 -2.34 10.39 13.10
CA ILE A 472 -2.06 11.32 11.97
C ILE A 472 -1.42 10.56 10.81
N TYR A 473 -0.43 9.72 11.09
CA TYR A 473 0.29 8.96 10.07
C TYR A 473 -0.56 7.86 9.39
N PHE A 474 -1.64 7.41 10.07
CA PHE A 474 -2.65 6.54 9.46
C PHE A 474 -3.79 7.32 8.78
N ARG A 475 -3.71 8.66 8.73
CA ARG A 475 -4.79 9.53 8.24
C ARG A 475 -6.13 9.37 8.98
N ARG A 476 -6.11 8.86 10.22
CA ARG A 476 -7.27 8.80 11.11
C ARG A 476 -7.39 10.10 11.89
N TYR A 477 -7.67 11.18 11.15
CA TYR A 477 -7.58 12.54 11.70
C TYR A 477 -8.59 12.81 12.83
N ALA A 478 -9.78 12.22 12.77
CA ALA A 478 -10.77 12.35 13.86
C ALA A 478 -10.27 11.72 15.16
N LEU A 479 -9.70 10.50 15.10
CA LEU A 479 -9.10 9.83 16.25
C LEU A 479 -7.85 10.58 16.75
N ALA A 480 -7.04 11.10 15.84
CA ALA A 480 -5.88 11.92 16.18
C ALA A 480 -6.29 13.16 16.98
N GLU A 481 -7.31 13.89 16.52
CA GLU A 481 -7.87 15.04 17.22
C GLU A 481 -8.39 14.67 18.61
N GLU A 482 -9.15 13.58 18.74
CA GLU A 482 -9.63 13.05 20.03
C GLU A 482 -8.48 12.84 21.01
N LYS A 483 -7.43 12.10 20.59
CA LYS A 483 -6.29 11.77 21.46
C LYS A 483 -5.45 13.00 21.84
N LEU A 484 -5.24 13.93 20.91
CA LEU A 484 -4.51 15.17 21.18
C LEU A 484 -5.29 16.09 22.12
N ARG A 485 -6.60 16.19 21.99
CA ARG A 485 -7.43 16.94 22.94
C ARG A 485 -7.40 16.31 24.34
N ALA A 486 -7.54 14.98 24.44
CA ALA A 486 -7.42 14.27 25.70
C ALA A 486 -6.01 14.42 26.34
N CYS A 487 -4.96 14.51 25.54
CA CYS A 487 -3.62 14.86 26.01
C CYS A 487 -3.59 16.26 26.63
N LEU A 488 -4.20 17.25 25.95
CA LEU A 488 -4.24 18.65 26.41
C LEU A 488 -5.17 18.86 27.61
N GLU A 489 -6.15 18.00 27.87
CA GLU A 489 -6.93 17.98 29.11
C GLU A 489 -6.07 17.61 30.32
N LYS A 490 -5.06 16.76 30.13
CA LYS A 490 -4.10 16.39 31.19
C LYS A 490 -3.00 17.44 31.38
N GLU A 491 -2.52 18.02 30.29
CA GLU A 491 -1.46 19.06 30.28
C GLU A 491 -1.73 20.07 29.17
N ASN A 492 -2.39 21.16 29.51
CA ASN A 492 -2.89 22.14 28.58
C ASN A 492 -1.79 22.99 27.90
N GLY A 493 -0.56 22.89 28.39
CA GLY A 493 0.64 23.54 27.89
C GLY A 493 1.57 22.66 27.08
N PHE A 494 1.20 21.43 26.77
CA PHE A 494 2.08 20.52 26.05
C PHE A 494 2.24 20.95 24.57
N VAL A 495 3.34 21.65 24.28
CA VAL A 495 3.61 22.31 22.99
C VAL A 495 3.49 21.35 21.78
N PRO A 496 4.01 20.11 21.79
CA PRO A 496 3.88 19.21 20.65
C PRO A 496 2.42 18.89 20.28
N ALA A 497 1.55 18.67 21.29
CA ALA A 497 0.12 18.40 21.03
C ALA A 497 -0.63 19.67 20.53
N LEU A 498 -0.27 20.86 21.05
CA LEU A 498 -0.82 22.13 20.56
C LEU A 498 -0.46 22.35 19.09
N THR A 499 0.78 22.05 18.71
CA THR A 499 1.30 22.21 17.35
C THR A 499 0.65 21.21 16.38
N ASP A 500 0.58 19.91 16.74
CA ASP A 500 -0.06 18.89 15.90
C ASP A 500 -1.57 19.16 15.74
N LEU A 501 -2.24 19.62 16.80
CA LEU A 501 -3.66 20.01 16.72
C LEU A 501 -3.86 21.24 15.83
N SER A 502 -2.94 22.23 15.89
CA SER A 502 -2.96 23.37 14.97
C SER A 502 -2.84 22.92 13.51
N MET A 503 -1.95 21.98 13.21
CA MET A 503 -1.80 21.38 11.87
C MET A 503 -3.09 20.64 11.42
N LEU A 504 -3.70 19.85 12.30
CA LEU A 504 -4.94 19.14 11.98
C LEU A 504 -6.10 20.10 11.67
N LEU A 505 -6.22 21.16 12.44
CA LEU A 505 -7.25 22.17 12.22
C LEU A 505 -7.00 22.99 10.93
N TYR A 506 -5.73 23.21 10.59
CA TYR A 506 -5.38 23.76 9.27
C TYR A 506 -5.85 22.84 8.14
N ARG A 507 -5.64 21.53 8.24
CA ARG A 507 -6.15 20.53 7.27
C ARG A 507 -7.67 20.55 7.16
N LYS A 508 -8.36 20.83 8.27
CA LYS A 508 -9.82 20.97 8.35
C LYS A 508 -10.35 22.31 7.85
N MET A 509 -9.50 23.21 7.34
CA MET A 509 -9.83 24.58 6.95
C MET A 509 -10.33 25.48 8.10
N ASP A 510 -10.22 25.06 9.35
CA ASP A 510 -10.51 25.88 10.53
C ASP A 510 -9.27 26.71 10.92
N TYR A 511 -8.95 27.69 10.07
CA TYR A 511 -7.73 28.48 10.20
C TYR A 511 -7.71 29.36 11.46
N ALA A 512 -8.87 29.85 11.91
CA ALA A 512 -8.97 30.68 13.09
C ALA A 512 -8.62 29.91 14.37
N THR A 513 -9.19 28.71 14.53
CA THR A 513 -8.89 27.85 15.67
C THR A 513 -7.46 27.31 15.57
N ALA A 514 -6.99 26.93 14.38
CA ALA A 514 -5.61 26.54 14.15
C ALA A 514 -4.61 27.61 14.60
N LEU A 515 -4.86 28.88 14.23
CA LEU A 515 -4.03 30.01 14.66
C LEU A 515 -4.01 30.18 16.17
N SER A 516 -5.13 29.97 16.85
CA SER A 516 -5.22 30.10 18.32
C SER A 516 -4.31 29.08 19.01
N TYR A 517 -4.29 27.81 18.53
CA TYR A 517 -3.41 26.77 19.05
C TYR A 517 -1.94 27.03 18.74
N ALA A 518 -1.61 27.51 17.52
CA ALA A 518 -0.24 27.90 17.19
C ALA A 518 0.25 29.04 18.09
N LYS A 519 -0.53 30.09 18.29
CA LYS A 519 -0.22 31.20 19.21
C LYS A 519 -0.06 30.74 20.64
N LYS A 520 -0.90 29.80 21.11
CA LYS A 520 -0.78 29.21 22.44
C LYS A 520 0.54 28.45 22.58
N ALA A 521 0.94 27.65 21.58
CA ALA A 521 2.23 26.96 21.57
C ALA A 521 3.39 27.98 21.64
N LEU A 522 3.37 29.03 20.82
CA LEU A 522 4.39 30.07 20.79
C LEU A 522 4.43 30.93 22.07
N SER A 523 3.31 31.10 22.80
CA SER A 523 3.30 31.78 24.09
C SER A 523 4.02 31.01 25.20
N ILE A 524 4.25 29.70 25.00
CA ILE A 524 4.99 28.83 25.91
C ILE A 524 6.44 28.70 25.45
N ASN A 525 6.66 28.48 24.17
CA ASN A 525 8.00 28.41 23.55
C ASN A 525 8.01 29.18 22.23
N THR A 526 8.48 30.41 22.26
CA THR A 526 8.52 31.29 21.08
C THR A 526 9.44 30.79 19.98
N TYR A 527 10.41 29.91 20.28
CA TYR A 527 11.36 29.37 19.34
C TYR A 527 11.03 27.91 18.90
N ASP A 528 9.85 27.39 19.27
CA ASP A 528 9.45 26.07 18.77
C ASP A 528 9.34 26.08 17.25
N PRO A 529 10.17 25.27 16.54
CA PRO A 529 10.28 25.39 15.09
C PRO A 529 9.02 24.93 14.34
N ALA A 530 8.36 23.88 14.82
CA ALA A 530 7.14 23.37 14.22
C ALA A 530 5.97 24.34 14.42
N ALA A 531 5.83 24.88 15.63
CA ALA A 531 4.79 25.88 15.92
C ALA A 531 4.98 27.15 15.08
N ASN A 532 6.21 27.65 14.91
CA ASN A 532 6.52 28.78 14.02
C ASN A 532 6.20 28.48 12.56
N TYR A 533 6.56 27.29 12.09
CA TYR A 533 6.28 26.88 10.72
C TYR A 533 4.77 26.83 10.43
N TYR A 534 3.98 26.20 11.29
CA TYR A 534 2.52 26.15 11.12
C TYR A 534 1.87 27.51 11.38
N TYR A 535 2.38 28.32 12.31
CA TYR A 535 1.98 29.73 12.45
C TYR A 535 2.17 30.49 11.13
N GLY A 536 3.32 30.29 10.48
CA GLY A 536 3.61 30.86 9.16
C GLY A 536 2.62 30.43 8.08
N LEU A 537 2.35 29.09 7.97
CA LEU A 537 1.41 28.54 6.99
C LEU A 537 -0.03 29.09 7.18
N ILE A 538 -0.51 29.11 8.42
CA ILE A 538 -1.86 29.56 8.75
C ILE A 538 -1.99 31.05 8.40
N ASN A 539 -1.04 31.90 8.81
CA ASN A 539 -1.04 33.32 8.52
C ASN A 539 -0.94 33.60 7.00
N LYS A 540 -0.11 32.84 6.27
CA LYS A 540 -0.06 32.89 4.80
C LYS A 540 -1.44 32.61 4.19
N LYS A 541 -2.13 31.56 4.66
CA LYS A 541 -3.47 31.20 4.16
C LYS A 541 -4.53 32.24 4.50
N MET A 542 -4.40 32.94 5.66
CA MET A 542 -5.29 34.02 6.09
C MET A 542 -4.94 35.38 5.47
N GLY A 543 -3.87 35.50 4.69
CA GLY A 543 -3.42 36.75 4.07
C GLY A 543 -2.57 37.65 4.97
N ASN A 544 -2.18 37.22 6.16
CA ASN A 544 -1.35 37.95 7.11
C ASN A 544 0.14 37.80 6.74
N LYS A 545 0.57 38.44 5.67
CA LYS A 545 1.90 38.24 5.07
C LYS A 545 3.06 38.45 6.04
N THR A 546 3.01 39.50 6.88
CA THR A 546 4.09 39.83 7.83
C THR A 546 4.26 38.75 8.89
N ASP A 547 3.16 38.31 9.52
CA ASP A 547 3.18 37.25 10.50
C ASP A 547 3.62 35.89 9.88
N ALA A 548 3.27 35.67 8.60
CA ALA A 548 3.72 34.46 7.88
C ALA A 548 5.25 34.48 7.71
N ILE A 549 5.82 35.61 7.28
CA ILE A 549 7.27 35.75 7.12
C ILE A 549 7.98 35.60 8.47
N ASP A 550 7.52 36.25 9.52
CA ASP A 550 8.07 36.16 10.87
C ASP A 550 8.15 34.70 11.36
N GLY A 551 7.03 33.97 11.25
CA GLY A 551 7.01 32.55 11.63
C GLY A 551 7.98 31.69 10.82
N PHE A 552 8.05 31.89 9.50
CA PHE A 552 9.02 31.14 8.68
C PHE A 552 10.46 31.54 8.98
N ASP A 553 10.76 32.81 9.20
CA ASP A 553 12.13 33.25 9.54
C ASP A 553 12.62 32.58 10.82
N ILE A 554 11.81 32.50 11.86
CA ILE A 554 12.18 31.78 13.09
C ILE A 554 12.31 30.26 12.81
N ALA A 555 11.42 29.66 12.04
CA ALA A 555 11.49 28.23 11.70
C ALA A 555 12.77 27.87 10.92
N THR A 556 13.38 28.79 10.17
CA THR A 556 14.64 28.54 9.45
C THR A 556 15.81 28.24 10.36
N GLN A 557 15.75 28.59 11.64
CA GLN A 557 16.79 28.33 12.62
C GLN A 557 16.93 26.83 12.99
N SER A 558 15.86 26.03 12.76
CA SER A 558 15.85 24.59 13.00
C SER A 558 16.32 23.82 11.77
N GLU A 559 17.12 22.79 11.96
CA GLU A 559 17.55 21.86 10.90
C GLU A 559 16.35 21.19 10.23
N GLU A 560 15.35 20.80 11.00
CA GLU A 560 14.15 20.09 10.52
C GLU A 560 13.24 20.98 9.65
N TYR A 561 13.05 22.24 10.03
CA TYR A 561 12.12 23.16 9.35
C TYR A 561 12.80 24.17 8.43
N ARG A 562 14.12 24.19 8.37
CA ARG A 562 14.89 25.16 7.58
C ARG A 562 14.55 25.12 6.09
N THR A 563 14.58 23.95 5.49
CA THR A 563 14.26 23.77 4.07
C THR A 563 12.81 24.12 3.77
N PRO A 564 11.79 23.61 4.51
CA PRO A 564 10.40 24.02 4.32
C PRO A 564 10.19 25.52 4.45
N ALA A 565 10.75 26.15 5.47
CA ALA A 565 10.57 27.58 5.72
C ALA A 565 11.19 28.43 4.59
N PHE A 566 12.42 28.12 4.14
CA PHE A 566 13.01 28.82 3.00
C PHE A 566 12.19 28.62 1.71
N THR A 567 11.61 27.45 1.49
CA THR A 567 10.75 27.20 0.33
C THR A 567 9.48 28.06 0.38
N GLU A 568 8.85 28.19 1.55
CA GLU A 568 7.68 29.04 1.73
C GLU A 568 8.02 30.54 1.61
N LEU A 569 9.17 30.98 2.13
CA LEU A 569 9.66 32.35 1.94
C LEU A 569 9.93 32.65 0.46
N ALA A 570 10.54 31.71 -0.29
CA ALA A 570 10.74 31.87 -1.72
C ALA A 570 9.40 32.09 -2.46
N LYS A 571 8.36 31.30 -2.12
CA LYS A 571 7.01 31.45 -2.68
C LYS A 571 6.35 32.78 -2.27
N ILE A 572 6.53 33.26 -1.03
CA ILE A 572 5.95 34.52 -0.54
C ILE A 572 6.58 35.76 -1.20
N TYR A 573 7.89 35.72 -1.43
CA TYR A 573 8.62 36.82 -2.06
C TYR A 573 8.55 36.79 -3.59
N PHE A 574 8.08 35.68 -4.19
CA PHE A 574 7.90 35.60 -5.63
C PHE A 574 6.82 36.60 -6.11
N SER A 575 7.09 37.28 -7.19
CA SER A 575 6.18 38.24 -7.82
C SER A 575 6.21 38.12 -9.34
N VAL A 576 5.03 38.10 -9.94
CA VAL A 576 4.88 38.12 -11.41
C VAL A 576 5.22 39.49 -12.00
N THR A 577 5.02 40.56 -11.22
CA THR A 577 5.26 41.95 -11.65
C THR A 577 6.70 42.42 -11.38
N ASP A 578 7.35 41.88 -10.36
CA ASP A 578 8.78 42.08 -10.14
C ASP A 578 9.60 41.03 -10.89
N THR A 579 10.00 41.33 -12.09
CA THR A 579 10.76 40.38 -12.93
C THR A 579 12.15 40.07 -12.40
N ALA A 580 12.71 40.86 -11.47
CA ALA A 580 14.00 40.54 -10.86
C ALA A 580 13.90 39.38 -9.88
N ASN A 581 12.83 39.31 -9.10
CA ASN A 581 12.58 38.24 -8.12
C ASN A 581 13.78 37.89 -7.21
N GLU A 582 14.62 38.87 -6.88
CA GLU A 582 15.90 38.63 -6.18
C GLU A 582 15.74 37.90 -4.85
N GLN A 583 14.77 38.31 -4.04
CA GLN A 583 14.52 37.64 -2.75
C GLN A 583 13.95 36.23 -2.92
N ALA A 584 13.08 36.01 -3.89
CA ALA A 584 12.54 34.68 -4.18
C ALA A 584 13.65 33.71 -4.61
N ILE A 585 14.53 34.16 -5.50
CA ILE A 585 15.71 33.41 -5.94
C ILE A 585 16.63 33.10 -4.73
N HIS A 586 16.94 34.15 -3.92
CA HIS A 586 17.78 33.99 -2.75
C HIS A 586 17.27 32.91 -1.76
N TYR A 587 15.98 32.91 -1.43
CA TYR A 587 15.41 31.93 -0.52
C TYR A 587 15.28 30.55 -1.16
N ALA A 588 14.99 30.44 -2.46
CA ALA A 588 14.99 29.18 -3.16
C ALA A 588 16.39 28.54 -3.18
N GLU A 589 17.43 29.33 -3.43
CA GLU A 589 18.83 28.87 -3.35
C GLU A 589 19.20 28.43 -1.94
N LYS A 590 18.78 29.17 -0.90
CA LYS A 590 18.95 28.72 0.51
C LYS A 590 18.29 27.39 0.78
N ALA A 591 17.07 27.14 0.31
CA ALA A 591 16.42 25.86 0.46
C ALA A 591 17.23 24.73 -0.20
N LEU A 592 17.80 24.98 -1.39
CA LEU A 592 18.60 24.01 -2.14
C LEU A 592 20.01 23.73 -1.54
N LEU A 593 20.53 24.60 -0.65
CA LEU A 593 21.75 24.30 0.11
C LEU A 593 21.57 23.08 1.03
N TYR A 594 20.36 22.88 1.57
CA TYR A 594 20.06 21.83 2.53
C TYR A 594 19.31 20.64 1.88
N ASN A 595 18.53 20.85 0.83
CA ASN A 595 17.92 19.80 0.03
C ASN A 595 18.06 20.13 -1.47
N ARG A 596 19.12 19.59 -2.10
CA ARG A 596 19.43 19.81 -3.52
C ARG A 596 18.36 19.34 -4.48
N GLN A 597 17.48 18.43 -4.02
CA GLN A 597 16.40 17.83 -4.80
C GLN A 597 15.01 18.42 -4.42
N ASN A 598 14.98 19.54 -3.69
CA ASN A 598 13.74 20.24 -3.39
C ASN A 598 13.11 20.77 -4.69
N THR A 599 12.12 20.04 -5.18
CA THR A 599 11.47 20.31 -6.46
C THR A 599 10.78 21.67 -6.46
N ASP A 600 10.11 22.07 -5.37
CA ASP A 600 9.43 23.35 -5.27
C ASP A 600 10.37 24.54 -5.36
N ALA A 601 11.51 24.47 -4.68
CA ALA A 601 12.53 25.53 -4.78
C ALA A 601 13.12 25.62 -6.21
N LEU A 602 13.34 24.48 -6.85
CA LEU A 602 13.78 24.44 -8.26
C LEU A 602 12.70 25.03 -9.20
N GLN A 603 11.43 24.75 -8.96
CA GLN A 603 10.32 25.30 -9.73
C GLN A 603 10.26 26.83 -9.61
N VAL A 604 10.39 27.36 -8.39
CA VAL A 604 10.44 28.84 -8.17
C VAL A 604 11.59 29.45 -8.96
N LEU A 605 12.80 28.85 -8.91
CA LEU A 605 13.94 29.34 -9.70
C LEU A 605 13.68 29.30 -11.20
N ALA A 606 13.13 28.22 -11.73
CA ALA A 606 12.86 28.07 -13.16
C ALA A 606 11.90 29.15 -13.64
N VAL A 607 10.81 29.43 -12.91
CA VAL A 607 9.84 30.47 -13.26
C VAL A 607 10.44 31.87 -13.11
N ALA A 608 11.20 32.14 -12.04
CA ALA A 608 11.87 33.43 -11.85
C ALA A 608 12.84 33.73 -13.01
N TYR A 609 13.68 32.77 -13.40
CA TYR A 609 14.58 32.93 -14.53
C TYR A 609 13.84 33.04 -15.86
N ARG A 610 12.70 32.37 -16.03
CA ARG A 610 11.86 32.57 -17.22
C ARG A 610 11.31 34.00 -17.29
N LEU A 611 10.83 34.58 -16.21
CA LEU A 611 10.35 35.96 -16.15
C LEU A 611 11.47 36.99 -16.40
N GLN A 612 12.70 36.68 -15.98
CA GLN A 612 13.89 37.47 -16.32
C GLN A 612 14.34 37.32 -17.78
N ASN A 613 13.69 36.43 -18.55
CA ASN A 613 14.15 36.01 -19.89
C ASN A 613 15.58 35.42 -19.91
N ASN A 614 16.01 34.87 -18.76
CA ASN A 614 17.31 34.20 -18.60
C ASN A 614 17.18 32.71 -18.99
N LYS A 615 17.17 32.46 -20.30
CA LYS A 615 16.95 31.11 -20.87
C LYS A 615 18.01 30.10 -20.42
N SER A 616 19.28 30.53 -20.27
CA SER A 616 20.35 29.63 -19.83
C SER A 616 20.08 29.11 -18.42
N ALA A 617 19.90 30.00 -17.45
CA ALA A 617 19.66 29.62 -16.07
C ALA A 617 18.36 28.80 -15.90
N ALA A 618 17.29 29.17 -16.60
CA ALA A 618 16.05 28.39 -16.60
C ALA A 618 16.28 26.97 -17.14
N THR A 619 17.00 26.84 -18.25
CA THR A 619 17.32 25.51 -18.85
C THR A 619 18.17 24.65 -17.91
N ASP A 620 19.16 25.24 -17.23
CA ASP A 620 20.00 24.52 -16.29
C ASP A 620 19.18 23.98 -15.09
N VAL A 621 18.23 24.78 -14.58
CA VAL A 621 17.33 24.34 -13.52
C VAL A 621 16.41 23.21 -14.02
N LEU A 622 15.81 23.35 -15.20
CA LEU A 622 14.95 22.30 -15.78
C LEU A 622 15.73 21.02 -16.08
N HIS A 623 16.99 21.13 -16.48
CA HIS A 623 17.86 19.99 -16.65
C HIS A 623 18.14 19.28 -15.30
N ARG A 624 18.39 20.04 -14.23
CA ARG A 624 18.54 19.47 -12.87
C ARG A 624 17.30 18.70 -12.43
N ILE A 625 16.10 19.26 -12.63
CA ILE A 625 14.85 18.54 -12.34
C ILE A 625 14.79 17.24 -13.16
N GLY A 626 15.06 17.30 -14.48
CA GLY A 626 14.99 16.15 -15.37
C GLY A 626 16.03 15.05 -15.08
N GLN A 627 17.16 15.38 -14.41
CA GLN A 627 18.11 14.37 -13.92
C GLN A 627 17.54 13.52 -12.79
N TYR A 628 16.74 14.13 -11.91
CA TYR A 628 16.10 13.42 -10.82
C TYR A 628 14.77 12.78 -11.25
N ASP A 629 14.06 13.45 -12.15
CA ASP A 629 12.73 13.06 -12.60
C ASP A 629 12.50 13.46 -14.07
N PRO A 630 12.80 12.57 -15.03
CA PRO A 630 12.62 12.86 -16.45
C PRO A 630 11.15 12.98 -16.87
N LEU A 631 10.20 12.52 -16.06
CA LEU A 631 8.76 12.59 -16.28
C LEU A 631 8.11 13.80 -15.59
N ASN A 632 8.91 14.66 -14.94
CA ASN A 632 8.40 15.79 -14.17
C ASN A 632 7.48 16.71 -14.98
N CYS A 633 6.21 16.70 -14.64
CA CYS A 633 5.13 17.43 -15.34
C CYS A 633 5.42 18.94 -15.44
N PHE A 634 5.95 19.56 -14.36
CA PHE A 634 6.34 20.97 -14.38
C PHE A 634 7.48 21.23 -15.38
N ALA A 635 8.53 20.42 -15.37
CA ALA A 635 9.68 20.61 -16.26
C ALA A 635 9.29 20.46 -17.74
N LEU A 636 8.43 19.48 -18.06
CA LEU A 636 7.89 19.30 -19.40
C LEU A 636 7.02 20.49 -19.81
N PHE A 637 6.17 21.00 -18.91
CA PHE A 637 5.32 22.14 -19.17
C PHE A 637 6.10 23.44 -19.34
N GLU A 638 7.12 23.73 -18.54
CA GLU A 638 8.01 24.90 -18.72
C GLU A 638 8.80 24.82 -20.04
N LYS A 639 9.30 23.66 -20.44
CA LYS A 639 9.91 23.47 -21.78
C LYS A 639 8.93 23.81 -22.89
N TRP A 640 7.66 23.42 -22.77
CA TRP A 640 6.64 23.76 -23.73
C TRP A 640 6.32 25.27 -23.70
N LEU A 641 6.26 25.91 -22.53
CA LEU A 641 6.03 27.37 -22.42
C LEU A 641 7.11 28.18 -23.17
N TRP A 642 8.37 27.75 -23.11
CA TRP A 642 9.47 28.39 -23.84
C TRP A 642 9.38 28.20 -25.34
N ASN A 643 9.02 27.03 -25.79
CA ASN A 643 9.17 26.65 -27.20
C ASN A 643 7.86 26.75 -27.98
N LYS A 644 6.71 26.51 -27.34
CA LYS A 644 5.35 26.47 -27.92
C LYS A 644 5.27 25.63 -29.22
N THR A 645 6.12 24.57 -29.34
CA THR A 645 6.16 23.68 -30.50
C THR A 645 5.24 22.50 -30.34
N ASP A 646 4.77 21.90 -31.43
CA ASP A 646 3.94 20.70 -31.42
C ASP A 646 4.71 19.48 -30.85
N ALA A 647 6.04 19.44 -31.06
CA ALA A 647 6.88 18.39 -30.47
C ALA A 647 6.87 18.46 -28.94
N ALA A 648 7.16 19.66 -28.37
CA ALA A 648 7.09 19.83 -26.92
C ALA A 648 5.67 19.66 -26.34
N LYS A 649 4.63 19.90 -27.16
CA LYS A 649 3.24 19.63 -26.74
C LYS A 649 2.94 18.14 -26.64
N LYS A 650 3.56 17.31 -27.48
CA LYS A 650 3.41 15.84 -27.38
C LYS A 650 4.01 15.29 -26.09
N ASP A 651 5.08 15.91 -25.59
CA ASP A 651 5.73 15.52 -24.34
C ASP A 651 4.83 15.77 -23.10
N LEU A 652 3.79 16.60 -23.23
CA LEU A 652 2.80 16.85 -22.18
C LEU A 652 1.79 15.69 -22.03
N ALA A 653 1.77 14.72 -22.96
CA ALA A 653 0.87 13.59 -22.88
C ALA A 653 1.31 12.61 -21.77
N LEU A 654 0.49 12.52 -20.72
CA LEU A 654 0.70 11.57 -19.63
C LEU A 654 0.02 10.23 -19.93
N HIS A 655 0.56 9.16 -19.37
CA HIS A 655 0.10 7.78 -19.55
C HIS A 655 -0.59 7.22 -18.33
N ASN A 656 -0.62 7.96 -17.23
CA ASN A 656 -1.25 7.54 -15.98
C ASN A 656 -2.79 7.52 -16.05
N GLU A 657 -3.41 6.91 -15.06
CA GLU A 657 -4.87 6.82 -14.96
C GLU A 657 -5.57 8.18 -14.85
N LEU A 658 -4.90 9.16 -14.21
CA LEU A 658 -5.50 10.42 -13.76
C LEU A 658 -4.70 11.66 -14.24
N PRO A 659 -4.51 11.85 -15.54
CA PRO A 659 -3.66 12.93 -16.05
C PRO A 659 -4.24 14.33 -15.75
N ASP A 660 -5.57 14.45 -15.63
CA ASP A 660 -6.24 15.67 -15.21
C ASP A 660 -5.84 16.07 -13.78
N GLN A 661 -5.63 15.11 -12.89
CA GLN A 661 -5.22 15.36 -11.51
C GLN A 661 -3.76 15.83 -11.41
N SER A 662 -2.87 15.30 -12.23
CA SER A 662 -1.48 15.76 -12.31
C SER A 662 -1.39 17.21 -12.79
N TYR A 663 -2.14 17.57 -13.83
CA TYR A 663 -2.17 18.95 -14.33
C TYR A 663 -2.97 19.91 -13.43
N LEU A 664 -3.96 19.43 -12.70
CA LEU A 664 -4.62 20.22 -11.66
C LEU A 664 -3.63 20.56 -10.53
N GLU A 665 -2.83 19.59 -10.07
CA GLU A 665 -1.79 19.84 -9.06
C GLU A 665 -0.77 20.89 -9.53
N LEU A 666 -0.32 20.77 -10.78
CA LEU A 666 0.56 21.75 -11.41
C LEU A 666 -0.08 23.14 -11.49
N ALA A 667 -1.35 23.22 -11.89
CA ALA A 667 -2.07 24.48 -12.01
C ALA A 667 -2.23 25.15 -10.64
N LEU A 668 -2.51 24.39 -9.58
CA LEU A 668 -2.61 24.91 -8.21
C LEU A 668 -1.26 25.41 -7.71
N TRP A 669 -0.16 24.77 -8.10
CA TRP A 669 1.17 25.25 -7.79
C TRP A 669 1.41 26.65 -8.43
N TYR A 670 1.13 26.83 -9.75
CA TYR A 670 1.24 28.12 -10.42
C TYR A 670 0.30 29.16 -9.79
N TYR A 671 -0.92 28.76 -9.45
CA TYR A 671 -1.88 29.64 -8.76
C TYR A 671 -1.31 30.14 -7.42
N SER A 672 -0.66 29.25 -6.66
CA SER A 672 -0.11 29.57 -5.34
C SER A 672 0.98 30.66 -5.33
N ILE A 673 1.67 30.84 -6.46
CA ILE A 673 2.70 31.86 -6.65
C ILE A 673 2.22 33.05 -7.51
N GLY A 674 0.91 33.09 -7.85
CA GLY A 674 0.30 34.19 -8.62
C GLY A 674 0.45 34.10 -10.14
N CYS A 675 0.99 33.04 -10.70
CA CYS A 675 1.11 32.78 -12.14
C CYS A 675 -0.24 32.29 -12.73
N LEU A 676 -1.25 33.17 -12.74
CA LEU A 676 -2.64 32.83 -13.09
C LEU A 676 -2.80 32.37 -14.55
N LYS A 677 -2.00 32.96 -15.47
CA LYS A 677 -2.02 32.59 -16.89
C LYS A 677 -1.51 31.15 -17.08
N GLU A 678 -0.36 30.82 -16.50
CA GLU A 678 0.23 29.49 -16.55
C GLU A 678 -0.65 28.47 -15.87
N SER A 679 -1.30 28.83 -14.76
CA SER A 679 -2.30 27.99 -14.09
C SER A 679 -3.45 27.64 -15.05
N ALA A 680 -4.02 28.61 -15.77
CA ALA A 680 -5.08 28.35 -16.73
C ALA A 680 -4.59 27.52 -17.94
N GLU A 681 -3.38 27.78 -18.46
CA GLU A 681 -2.79 26.99 -19.55
C GLU A 681 -2.54 25.53 -19.13
N ALA A 682 -2.08 25.28 -17.89
CA ALA A 682 -1.88 23.92 -17.36
C ALA A 682 -3.21 23.15 -17.29
N LEU A 683 -4.28 23.77 -16.79
CA LEU A 683 -5.61 23.16 -16.74
C LEU A 683 -6.17 22.82 -18.13
N GLN A 684 -5.80 23.58 -19.16
CA GLN A 684 -6.25 23.35 -20.54
C GLN A 684 -5.60 22.11 -21.20
N VAL A 685 -4.55 21.55 -20.62
CA VAL A 685 -3.92 20.33 -21.15
C VAL A 685 -4.88 19.14 -21.03
N TYR A 686 -5.54 18.97 -19.86
CA TYR A 686 -6.54 17.92 -19.60
C TYR A 686 -7.78 18.49 -18.90
N PRO A 687 -8.67 19.21 -19.62
CA PRO A 687 -9.83 19.88 -19.00
C PRO A 687 -11.03 18.92 -18.83
N ALA A 688 -10.82 17.69 -18.34
CA ALA A 688 -11.82 16.62 -18.33
C ALA A 688 -12.73 16.65 -17.10
N SER A 689 -12.20 16.98 -15.91
CA SER A 689 -12.98 16.91 -14.66
C SER A 689 -13.83 18.17 -14.40
N ALA A 690 -14.86 18.01 -13.58
CA ALA A 690 -15.66 19.14 -13.07
C ALA A 690 -14.77 20.15 -12.34
N GLU A 691 -13.89 19.68 -11.45
CA GLU A 691 -13.00 20.51 -10.64
C GLU A 691 -12.08 21.37 -11.53
N THR A 692 -11.45 20.76 -12.54
CA THR A 692 -10.62 21.49 -13.53
C THR A 692 -11.42 22.60 -14.23
N ASN A 693 -12.66 22.32 -14.63
CA ASN A 693 -13.49 23.29 -15.32
C ASN A 693 -14.00 24.40 -14.38
N TYR A 694 -14.27 24.14 -13.10
CA TYR A 694 -14.54 25.19 -12.11
C TYR A 694 -13.35 26.14 -11.94
N TRP A 695 -12.13 25.61 -11.89
CA TRP A 695 -10.92 26.42 -11.84
C TRP A 695 -10.74 27.26 -13.12
N LEU A 696 -10.94 26.66 -14.31
CA LEU A 696 -10.89 27.41 -15.57
C LEU A 696 -11.94 28.51 -15.63
N ALA A 697 -13.16 28.26 -15.17
CA ALA A 697 -14.21 29.29 -15.06
C ALA A 697 -13.79 30.43 -14.13
N TYR A 698 -13.29 30.11 -12.93
CA TYR A 698 -12.86 31.09 -11.95
C TYR A 698 -11.66 31.94 -12.41
N LEU A 699 -10.67 31.33 -13.07
CA LEU A 699 -9.51 32.06 -13.60
C LEU A 699 -9.91 32.98 -14.77
N ASN A 700 -10.99 32.64 -15.48
CA ASN A 700 -11.55 33.45 -16.57
C ASN A 700 -12.76 34.28 -16.14
N ARG A 701 -12.98 34.51 -14.83
CA ARG A 701 -14.12 35.29 -14.32
C ARG A 701 -14.20 36.68 -14.97
N ASN A 702 -15.40 37.12 -15.16
CA ASN A 702 -15.72 38.40 -15.85
C ASN A 702 -15.38 38.40 -17.37
N THR A 703 -15.15 37.22 -17.97
CA THR A 703 -15.01 37.08 -19.42
C THR A 703 -16.08 36.09 -19.97
N PRO A 704 -16.34 36.10 -21.30
CA PRO A 704 -17.26 35.14 -21.90
C PRO A 704 -16.87 33.66 -21.69
N ALA A 705 -15.60 33.41 -21.47
CA ALA A 705 -15.07 32.05 -21.23
C ALA A 705 -15.51 31.47 -19.88
N GLU A 706 -15.75 32.30 -18.87
CA GLU A 706 -16.27 31.88 -17.56
C GLU A 706 -17.51 31.01 -17.71
N LYS A 707 -18.54 31.48 -18.42
CA LYS A 707 -19.78 30.75 -18.61
C LYS A 707 -19.55 29.41 -19.34
N THR A 708 -18.70 29.43 -20.36
CA THR A 708 -18.38 28.21 -21.12
C THR A 708 -17.80 27.11 -20.26
N TYR A 709 -16.81 27.44 -19.41
CA TYR A 709 -16.18 26.48 -18.53
C TYR A 709 -17.09 26.07 -17.38
N TYR A 710 -17.89 27.01 -16.85
CA TYR A 710 -18.87 26.72 -15.81
C TYR A 710 -19.91 25.69 -16.28
N GLU A 711 -20.47 25.84 -17.49
CA GLU A 711 -21.40 24.87 -18.04
C GLU A 711 -20.73 23.51 -18.31
N LYS A 712 -19.46 23.48 -18.71
CA LYS A 712 -18.69 22.23 -18.83
C LYS A 712 -18.51 21.55 -17.45
N ALA A 713 -18.23 22.32 -16.40
CA ALA A 713 -18.11 21.78 -15.04
C ALA A 713 -19.41 21.10 -14.59
N LYS A 714 -20.56 21.73 -14.83
CA LYS A 714 -21.88 21.21 -14.49
C LYS A 714 -22.25 19.95 -15.30
N ALA A 715 -21.83 19.88 -16.55
CA ALA A 715 -22.12 18.78 -17.46
C ALA A 715 -21.19 17.56 -17.26
N ALA A 716 -20.12 17.68 -16.49
CA ALA A 716 -19.15 16.61 -16.27
C ALA A 716 -19.79 15.48 -15.42
N LYS A 717 -20.03 14.32 -16.05
CA LYS A 717 -20.77 13.18 -15.45
C LYS A 717 -19.85 12.12 -14.80
N SER A 718 -18.60 12.04 -15.22
CA SER A 718 -17.63 11.07 -14.68
C SER A 718 -16.52 11.80 -13.94
N GLN A 719 -16.25 11.38 -12.73
CA GLN A 719 -15.08 11.82 -11.97
C GLN A 719 -14.09 10.67 -11.92
N THR A 720 -12.87 10.92 -12.38
CA THR A 720 -11.76 9.99 -12.30
C THR A 720 -11.24 9.88 -10.87
N ALA A 721 -11.30 11.01 -10.13
CA ALA A 721 -11.09 11.08 -8.68
C ALA A 721 -12.12 12.04 -8.08
N PHE A 722 -12.47 11.84 -6.82
CA PHE A 722 -13.40 12.71 -6.11
C PHE A 722 -12.72 14.03 -5.65
N PRO A 723 -13.45 15.15 -5.57
CA PRO A 723 -12.90 16.43 -5.09
C PRO A 723 -12.44 16.35 -3.62
N PHE A 724 -11.21 16.82 -3.36
CA PHE A 724 -10.62 16.75 -2.00
C PHE A 724 -9.68 17.90 -1.67
N ARG A 725 -9.21 18.66 -2.68
CA ARG A 725 -8.21 19.71 -2.48
C ARG A 725 -8.84 20.95 -1.85
N THR A 726 -8.32 21.38 -0.71
CA THR A 726 -8.82 22.56 0.01
C THR A 726 -8.71 23.85 -0.80
N GLU A 727 -7.76 23.92 -1.73
CA GLU A 727 -7.61 25.03 -2.65
C GLU A 727 -8.84 25.22 -3.54
N SER A 728 -9.45 24.12 -3.97
CA SER A 728 -10.64 24.13 -4.83
C SER A 728 -11.91 24.64 -4.14
N ALA A 729 -11.88 24.80 -2.83
CA ALA A 729 -12.96 25.52 -2.13
C ALA A 729 -13.10 26.97 -2.63
N VAL A 730 -12.02 27.61 -3.10
CA VAL A 730 -12.04 29.01 -3.58
C VAL A 730 -12.99 29.19 -4.77
N PRO A 731 -12.83 28.53 -5.93
CA PRO A 731 -13.76 28.67 -7.04
C PRO A 731 -15.17 28.18 -6.68
N LEU A 732 -15.30 27.12 -5.88
CA LEU A 732 -16.60 26.56 -5.54
C LEU A 732 -17.42 27.50 -4.65
N GLN A 733 -16.82 28.13 -3.65
CA GLN A 733 -17.45 29.16 -2.83
C GLN A 733 -17.86 30.37 -3.67
N TRP A 734 -17.01 30.79 -4.64
CA TRP A 734 -17.33 31.84 -5.58
C TRP A 734 -18.63 31.56 -6.34
N PHE A 735 -18.74 30.37 -6.97
CA PHE A 735 -19.92 30.01 -7.74
C PHE A 735 -21.14 29.72 -6.86
N ALA A 736 -20.98 29.07 -5.72
CA ALA A 736 -22.07 28.83 -4.76
C ALA A 736 -22.71 30.13 -4.25
N ALA A 737 -21.94 31.22 -4.14
CA ALA A 737 -22.43 32.51 -3.74
C ALA A 737 -23.16 33.27 -4.87
N GLN A 738 -22.89 32.99 -6.12
CA GLN A 738 -23.45 33.70 -7.28
C GLN A 738 -24.53 32.95 -8.03
N THR A 739 -24.62 31.66 -7.86
CA THR A 739 -25.58 30.80 -8.54
C THR A 739 -26.43 30.07 -7.52
N HIS A 740 -27.57 29.52 -7.97
CA HIS A 740 -28.39 28.63 -7.18
C HIS A 740 -28.23 27.15 -7.59
N ASP A 741 -27.17 26.87 -8.37
CA ASP A 741 -26.87 25.52 -8.84
C ASP A 741 -26.36 24.65 -7.69
N TRP A 742 -26.81 23.40 -7.65
CA TRP A 742 -26.46 22.46 -6.59
C TRP A 742 -25.03 21.87 -6.74
N GLN A 743 -24.49 21.80 -7.97
CA GLN A 743 -23.23 21.15 -8.26
C GLN A 743 -22.02 21.76 -7.53
N PRO A 744 -21.82 23.11 -7.53
CA PRO A 744 -20.71 23.69 -6.75
C PRO A 744 -20.86 23.47 -5.25
N VAL A 745 -22.11 23.49 -4.72
CA VAL A 745 -22.38 23.24 -3.29
C VAL A 745 -22.08 21.78 -2.92
N TYR A 746 -22.51 20.83 -3.77
CA TYR A 746 -22.19 19.41 -3.61
C TYR A 746 -20.68 19.16 -3.63
N THR A 747 -19.99 19.68 -4.64
CA THR A 747 -18.54 19.53 -4.77
C THR A 747 -17.79 20.11 -3.57
N LEU A 748 -18.22 21.27 -3.06
CA LEU A 748 -17.69 21.86 -1.83
C LEU A 748 -17.95 20.96 -0.63
N GLY A 749 -19.16 20.37 -0.53
CA GLY A 749 -19.51 19.42 0.51
C GLY A 749 -18.60 18.18 0.52
N LEU A 750 -18.20 17.67 -0.64
CA LEU A 750 -17.24 16.56 -0.73
C LEU A 750 -15.84 16.95 -0.23
N ILE A 751 -15.37 18.18 -0.54
CA ILE A 751 -14.09 18.69 -0.02
C ILE A 751 -14.13 18.83 1.50
N GLU A 752 -15.22 19.40 2.05
CA GLU A 752 -15.42 19.48 3.50
C GLU A 752 -15.38 18.09 4.16
N GLY A 753 -16.01 17.09 3.52
CA GLY A 753 -15.99 15.71 3.98
C GLY A 753 -14.59 15.10 3.97
N ALA A 754 -13.83 15.34 2.92
CA ALA A 754 -12.42 14.93 2.81
C ALA A 754 -11.53 15.53 3.93
N CYS A 755 -11.89 16.74 4.39
CA CYS A 755 -11.25 17.42 5.52
C CYS A 755 -11.72 16.88 6.89
N GLY A 756 -12.70 15.95 6.92
CA GLY A 756 -13.29 15.43 8.16
C GLY A 756 -14.42 16.28 8.74
N ASN A 757 -14.91 17.30 8.01
CA ASN A 757 -15.98 18.19 8.44
C ASN A 757 -17.39 17.64 8.11
N LEU A 758 -17.69 16.40 8.55
CA LEU A 758 -18.88 15.67 8.15
C LEU A 758 -20.21 16.40 8.46
N ILE A 759 -20.25 17.19 9.55
CA ILE A 759 -21.42 18.01 9.89
C ILE A 759 -21.66 19.11 8.84
N THR A 760 -20.59 19.79 8.42
CA THR A 760 -20.65 20.79 7.35
C THR A 760 -21.04 20.16 6.02
N THR A 761 -20.45 19.02 5.71
CA THR A 761 -20.80 18.21 4.53
C THR A 761 -22.29 17.90 4.49
N ALA A 762 -22.85 17.33 5.56
CA ALA A 762 -24.28 17.03 5.64
C ALA A 762 -25.15 18.28 5.43
N LYS A 763 -24.77 19.42 6.04
CA LYS A 763 -25.48 20.70 5.84
C LYS A 763 -25.47 21.16 4.39
N LEU A 764 -24.29 21.11 3.73
CA LEU A 764 -24.15 21.51 2.33
C LEU A 764 -24.96 20.58 1.41
N LEU A 765 -24.88 19.26 1.59
CA LEU A 765 -25.62 18.33 0.78
C LEU A 765 -27.14 18.48 0.99
N ASN A 766 -27.60 18.72 2.22
CA ASN A 766 -29.01 18.97 2.51
C ASN A 766 -29.51 20.27 1.88
N SER A 767 -28.66 21.32 1.80
CA SER A 767 -29.02 22.58 1.15
C SER A 767 -29.25 22.46 -0.37
N CYS A 768 -28.72 21.39 -1.01
CA CYS A 768 -28.99 21.07 -2.41
C CYS A 768 -30.45 20.63 -2.68
N GLY A 769 -31.21 20.31 -1.65
CA GLY A 769 -32.63 19.98 -1.72
C GLY A 769 -32.94 18.70 -2.50
N GLN A 770 -34.03 18.72 -3.27
CA GLN A 770 -34.54 17.59 -4.09
C GLN A 770 -34.36 17.82 -5.60
N GLN A 771 -33.59 18.81 -5.99
CA GLN A 771 -33.37 19.21 -7.38
C GLN A 771 -32.24 18.47 -8.10
N PRO A 772 -31.21 17.86 -7.42
CA PRO A 772 -30.19 17.11 -8.12
C PRO A 772 -30.74 15.99 -8.99
N ASP A 773 -30.23 15.87 -10.22
CA ASP A 773 -30.56 14.82 -11.18
C ASP A 773 -29.50 13.71 -11.22
N ASP A 774 -28.72 13.57 -10.14
CA ASP A 774 -27.59 12.65 -10.02
C ASP A 774 -27.85 11.58 -8.94
N ALA A 775 -27.83 10.32 -9.35
CA ALA A 775 -28.04 9.18 -8.46
C ALA A 775 -26.92 9.05 -7.39
N ASN A 776 -25.68 9.37 -7.76
CA ASN A 776 -24.54 9.29 -6.83
C ASN A 776 -24.68 10.33 -5.70
N PHE A 777 -25.20 11.52 -6.03
CA PHE A 777 -25.50 12.54 -5.03
C PHE A 777 -26.41 12.01 -3.93
N TYR A 778 -27.56 11.42 -4.31
CA TYR A 778 -28.51 10.89 -3.34
C TYR A 778 -27.95 9.74 -2.51
N SER A 779 -27.21 8.82 -3.15
CA SER A 779 -26.54 7.73 -2.46
C SER A 779 -25.50 8.23 -1.46
N ALA A 780 -24.68 9.23 -1.83
CA ALA A 780 -23.70 9.85 -0.93
C ALA A 780 -24.35 10.59 0.23
N ARG A 781 -25.43 11.37 -0.03
CA ARG A 781 -26.17 12.07 1.02
C ARG A 781 -26.81 11.10 2.02
N ALA A 782 -27.36 9.99 1.54
CA ALA A 782 -27.90 8.94 2.39
C ALA A 782 -26.85 8.31 3.33
N LYS A 783 -25.62 8.09 2.85
CA LYS A 783 -24.53 7.62 3.70
C LYS A 783 -24.20 8.60 4.82
N LEU A 784 -24.21 9.89 4.53
CA LEU A 784 -23.83 10.95 5.48
C LEU A 784 -24.96 11.30 6.46
N ASN A 785 -26.23 11.02 6.11
CA ASN A 785 -27.41 11.22 6.94
C ASN A 785 -27.92 9.94 7.62
N ALA A 786 -27.07 8.94 7.79
CA ALA A 786 -27.45 7.62 8.31
C ALA A 786 -28.15 7.65 9.69
N THR A 787 -28.12 8.76 10.41
CA THR A 787 -28.89 8.94 11.67
C THR A 787 -30.38 9.29 11.43
N ASP A 788 -30.73 9.78 10.24
CA ASP A 788 -32.12 9.97 9.80
C ASP A 788 -32.45 8.93 8.72
N SER A 789 -32.90 7.78 9.18
CA SER A 789 -33.16 6.62 8.31
C SER A 789 -34.29 6.88 7.29
N VAL A 790 -35.26 7.72 7.63
CA VAL A 790 -36.35 8.07 6.72
C VAL A 790 -35.86 8.90 5.54
N ALA A 791 -35.02 9.90 5.83
CA ALA A 791 -34.39 10.71 4.80
C ALA A 791 -33.41 9.88 3.96
N ALA A 792 -32.62 9.00 4.59
CA ALA A 792 -31.68 8.11 3.92
C ALA A 792 -32.43 7.13 2.98
N GLU A 793 -33.52 6.53 3.43
CA GLU A 793 -34.35 5.65 2.60
C GLU A 793 -34.92 6.38 1.37
N ALA A 794 -35.44 7.60 1.56
CA ALA A 794 -35.96 8.41 0.46
C ALA A 794 -34.87 8.74 -0.58
N ASP A 795 -33.69 9.09 -0.14
CA ASP A 795 -32.54 9.36 -1.00
C ASP A 795 -32.09 8.13 -1.77
N ILE A 796 -31.93 6.97 -1.11
CA ILE A 796 -31.53 5.74 -1.78
C ILE A 796 -32.58 5.31 -2.83
N LYS A 797 -33.87 5.43 -2.52
CA LYS A 797 -34.96 5.15 -3.48
C LYS A 797 -34.87 6.09 -4.68
N LYS A 798 -34.56 7.37 -4.46
CA LYS A 798 -34.34 8.33 -5.54
C LYS A 798 -33.10 7.97 -6.37
N ALA A 799 -31.99 7.52 -5.72
CA ALA A 799 -30.80 7.02 -6.42
C ALA A 799 -31.13 5.80 -7.30
N ILE A 800 -31.93 4.85 -6.80
CA ILE A 800 -32.39 3.69 -7.58
C ILE A 800 -33.21 4.12 -8.81
N MET A 801 -34.06 5.12 -8.66
CA MET A 801 -34.89 5.63 -9.78
C MET A 801 -34.05 6.30 -10.88
N LEU A 802 -33.01 7.04 -10.50
CA LEU A 802 -32.13 7.78 -11.42
C LEU A 802 -31.01 6.91 -11.99
N GLY A 803 -30.59 5.89 -11.26
CA GLY A 803 -29.31 5.18 -11.48
C GLY A 803 -29.37 3.99 -12.43
N ASN A 804 -30.40 3.85 -13.25
CA ASN A 804 -30.51 2.89 -14.36
C ASN A 804 -30.01 1.46 -14.01
N GLY A 805 -30.44 0.93 -12.85
CA GLY A 805 -30.13 -0.44 -12.45
C GLY A 805 -28.79 -0.66 -11.76
N GLN A 806 -28.09 0.40 -11.36
CA GLN A 806 -26.86 0.30 -10.57
C GLN A 806 -27.11 -0.51 -9.28
N TRP A 807 -26.50 -1.67 -9.19
CA TRP A 807 -26.74 -2.66 -8.13
C TRP A 807 -26.35 -2.16 -6.72
N ARG A 808 -25.38 -1.23 -6.61
CA ARG A 808 -24.90 -0.70 -5.33
C ARG A 808 -25.96 0.05 -4.56
N TYR A 809 -26.89 0.75 -5.25
CA TYR A 809 -27.99 1.45 -4.57
C TYR A 809 -28.99 0.47 -3.96
N TYR A 810 -29.28 -0.65 -4.65
CA TYR A 810 -30.13 -1.70 -4.09
C TYR A 810 -29.48 -2.37 -2.87
N LYS A 811 -28.16 -2.62 -2.96
CA LYS A 811 -27.39 -3.13 -1.83
C LYS A 811 -27.46 -2.16 -0.64
N GLN A 812 -27.25 -0.86 -0.85
CA GLN A 812 -27.33 0.17 0.18
C GLN A 812 -28.72 0.19 0.83
N LEU A 813 -29.80 0.07 0.08
CA LEU A 813 -31.17 0.02 0.61
C LEU A 813 -31.44 -1.25 1.42
N ALA A 814 -31.01 -2.42 0.94
CA ALA A 814 -31.16 -3.67 1.66
C ALA A 814 -30.33 -3.69 2.96
N ASP A 815 -29.13 -3.11 2.95
CA ASP A 815 -28.29 -2.96 4.16
C ASP A 815 -28.96 -2.02 5.17
N LEU A 816 -29.54 -0.89 4.73
CA LEU A 816 -30.30 0.01 5.61
C LEU A 816 -31.46 -0.73 6.28
N TYR A 817 -32.29 -1.44 5.51
CA TYR A 817 -33.40 -2.21 6.06
C TYR A 817 -32.95 -3.31 7.02
N ASN A 818 -31.83 -4.00 6.72
CA ASN A 818 -31.25 -4.99 7.64
C ASN A 818 -30.79 -4.37 8.97
N GLN A 819 -30.18 -3.18 8.93
CA GLN A 819 -29.76 -2.43 10.13
C GLN A 819 -30.96 -2.01 10.99
N GLU A 820 -32.09 -1.69 10.36
CA GLU A 820 -33.34 -1.33 11.03
C GLU A 820 -34.20 -2.53 11.45
N ASN A 821 -33.74 -3.78 11.21
CA ASN A 821 -34.47 -5.02 11.43
C ASN A 821 -35.75 -5.13 10.58
N ARG A 822 -35.84 -4.40 9.48
CA ARG A 822 -36.90 -4.46 8.48
C ARG A 822 -36.62 -5.56 7.46
N TYR A 823 -36.49 -6.78 7.95
CA TYR A 823 -35.95 -7.91 7.19
C TYR A 823 -36.81 -8.29 5.96
N ALA A 824 -38.13 -8.15 6.03
CA ALA A 824 -39.01 -8.45 4.90
C ALA A 824 -38.77 -7.50 3.72
N GLU A 825 -38.57 -6.20 3.99
CA GLU A 825 -38.30 -5.18 2.95
C GLU A 825 -36.87 -5.33 2.41
N ALA A 826 -35.93 -5.67 3.27
CA ALA A 826 -34.59 -6.02 2.86
C ALA A 826 -34.58 -7.21 1.89
N LEU A 827 -35.39 -8.24 2.16
CA LEU A 827 -35.48 -9.42 1.31
C LEU A 827 -36.05 -9.08 -0.08
N VAL A 828 -37.15 -8.35 -0.17
CA VAL A 828 -37.73 -7.91 -1.45
C VAL A 828 -36.69 -7.11 -2.26
N THR A 829 -35.94 -6.25 -1.59
CA THR A 829 -34.92 -5.42 -2.22
C THR A 829 -33.74 -6.27 -2.73
N ALA A 830 -33.26 -7.21 -1.91
CA ALA A 830 -32.15 -8.10 -2.26
C ALA A 830 -32.51 -9.08 -3.38
N GLU A 831 -33.74 -9.66 -3.35
CA GLU A 831 -34.27 -10.51 -4.44
C GLU A 831 -34.36 -9.73 -5.75
N THR A 832 -34.87 -8.49 -5.72
CA THR A 832 -34.94 -7.61 -6.89
C THR A 832 -33.57 -7.31 -7.46
N ALA A 833 -32.59 -6.98 -6.60
CA ALA A 833 -31.21 -6.69 -7.00
C ALA A 833 -30.56 -7.92 -7.65
N TYR A 834 -30.67 -9.08 -7.04
CA TYR A 834 -30.04 -10.31 -7.52
C TYR A 834 -30.73 -10.82 -8.81
N GLN A 835 -32.03 -10.69 -8.97
CA GLN A 835 -32.72 -11.03 -10.22
C GLN A 835 -32.21 -10.21 -11.42
N LYS A 836 -31.89 -8.94 -11.20
CA LYS A 836 -31.34 -8.07 -12.24
C LYS A 836 -29.85 -8.33 -12.52
N ASN A 837 -29.08 -8.86 -11.55
CA ASN A 837 -27.64 -9.05 -11.60
C ASN A 837 -27.25 -10.41 -10.98
N ASN A 838 -27.78 -11.51 -11.52
CA ASN A 838 -27.68 -12.85 -10.94
C ASN A 838 -26.25 -13.45 -10.95
N SER A 839 -25.33 -12.90 -11.74
CA SER A 839 -23.92 -13.26 -11.73
C SER A 839 -23.09 -12.51 -10.66
N ASN A 840 -23.68 -11.51 -10.00
CA ASN A 840 -22.99 -10.73 -8.98
C ASN A 840 -23.01 -11.48 -7.64
N TYR A 841 -21.85 -12.05 -7.28
CA TYR A 841 -21.71 -12.81 -6.03
C TYR A 841 -21.89 -11.96 -4.76
N ILE A 842 -21.62 -10.64 -4.81
CA ILE A 842 -21.85 -9.74 -3.67
C ILE A 842 -23.34 -9.67 -3.36
N LEU A 843 -24.17 -9.56 -4.39
CA LEU A 843 -25.64 -9.60 -4.24
C LEU A 843 -26.13 -10.99 -3.85
N GLY A 844 -25.50 -12.06 -4.33
CA GLY A 844 -25.78 -13.43 -3.90
C GLY A 844 -25.54 -13.65 -2.41
N MET A 845 -24.40 -13.14 -1.90
CA MET A 845 -24.08 -13.16 -0.46
C MET A 845 -25.06 -12.31 0.37
N LEU A 846 -25.41 -11.12 -0.12
CA LEU A 846 -26.42 -10.26 0.51
C LEU A 846 -27.78 -10.96 0.60
N LEU A 847 -28.22 -11.60 -0.48
CA LEU A 847 -29.48 -12.33 -0.54
C LEU A 847 -29.47 -13.52 0.43
N ALA A 848 -28.38 -14.30 0.48
CA ALA A 848 -28.23 -15.40 1.44
C ALA A 848 -28.35 -14.91 2.90
N LYS A 849 -27.63 -13.83 3.24
CA LYS A 849 -27.73 -13.18 4.55
C LYS A 849 -29.17 -12.74 4.86
N THR A 850 -29.84 -12.14 3.89
CA THR A 850 -31.19 -11.61 4.07
C THR A 850 -32.22 -12.75 4.21
N PHE A 851 -32.03 -13.89 3.51
CA PHE A 851 -32.85 -15.10 3.73
C PHE A 851 -32.69 -15.62 5.17
N LEU A 852 -31.45 -15.68 5.70
CA LEU A 852 -31.19 -16.10 7.08
C LEU A 852 -31.94 -15.22 8.10
N LEU A 853 -31.89 -13.89 7.90
CA LEU A 853 -32.57 -12.93 8.75
C LEU A 853 -34.11 -13.03 8.69
N ASN A 854 -34.62 -13.60 7.59
CA ASN A 854 -36.06 -13.88 7.40
C ASN A 854 -36.47 -15.34 7.73
N ASN A 855 -35.61 -16.11 8.39
CA ASN A 855 -35.81 -17.51 8.74
C ASN A 855 -36.05 -18.43 7.51
N ARG A 856 -35.57 -18.04 6.33
CA ARG A 856 -35.65 -18.82 5.08
C ARG A 856 -34.37 -19.60 4.87
N HIS A 857 -34.02 -20.48 5.80
CA HIS A 857 -32.70 -21.13 5.89
C HIS A 857 -32.41 -22.04 4.68
N SER A 858 -33.42 -22.76 4.17
CA SER A 858 -33.30 -23.60 2.96
C SER A 858 -33.01 -22.79 1.71
N ASP A 859 -33.61 -21.59 1.57
CA ASP A 859 -33.33 -20.70 0.44
C ASP A 859 -31.90 -20.11 0.53
N ALA A 860 -31.46 -19.78 1.75
CA ALA A 860 -30.07 -19.34 1.99
C ALA A 860 -29.07 -20.44 1.58
N ALA A 861 -29.27 -21.68 2.06
CA ALA A 861 -28.40 -22.80 1.68
C ALA A 861 -28.37 -22.99 0.16
N ARG A 862 -29.53 -22.96 -0.52
CA ARG A 862 -29.62 -23.13 -1.97
C ARG A 862 -28.88 -22.05 -2.75
N ILE A 863 -28.93 -20.76 -2.33
CA ILE A 863 -28.11 -19.69 -2.97
C ILE A 863 -26.64 -19.95 -2.77
N LEU A 864 -26.23 -20.25 -1.54
CA LEU A 864 -24.82 -20.49 -1.18
C LEU A 864 -24.25 -21.74 -1.89
N ASP A 865 -25.10 -22.71 -2.24
CA ASP A 865 -24.67 -23.88 -3.02
C ASP A 865 -24.38 -23.55 -4.49
N ASN A 866 -24.92 -22.45 -5.02
CA ASN A 866 -24.88 -22.14 -6.45
C ASN A 866 -23.99 -20.94 -6.81
N ILE A 867 -23.63 -20.05 -5.87
CA ILE A 867 -22.77 -18.91 -6.15
C ILE A 867 -21.28 -19.26 -6.07
N ILE A 868 -20.49 -18.56 -6.87
CA ILE A 868 -19.03 -18.58 -6.79
C ILE A 868 -18.57 -17.22 -6.29
N VAL A 869 -17.95 -17.19 -5.12
CA VAL A 869 -17.47 -15.97 -4.47
C VAL A 869 -15.99 -15.78 -4.77
N ILE A 870 -15.61 -14.58 -5.19
CA ILE A 870 -14.22 -14.15 -5.27
C ILE A 870 -13.94 -13.35 -4.00
N PRO A 871 -13.11 -13.87 -3.07
CA PRO A 871 -12.94 -13.27 -1.76
C PRO A 871 -11.99 -12.07 -1.81
N TYR A 872 -12.15 -11.17 -0.84
CA TYR A 872 -11.07 -10.28 -0.44
C TYR A 872 -10.09 -11.02 0.48
N GLU A 873 -8.89 -10.46 0.67
CA GLU A 873 -7.86 -11.08 1.52
C GLU A 873 -8.35 -11.24 2.97
N GLY A 874 -8.31 -12.48 3.47
CA GLY A 874 -8.79 -12.82 4.82
C GLY A 874 -10.29 -13.01 4.96
N ALA A 875 -11.07 -13.01 3.88
CA ALA A 875 -12.52 -13.22 3.91
C ALA A 875 -12.91 -14.57 4.53
N THR A 876 -13.90 -14.54 5.42
CA THR A 876 -14.51 -15.74 6.05
C THR A 876 -16.02 -15.78 5.89
N ASP A 877 -16.61 -14.74 5.30
CA ASP A 877 -18.07 -14.56 5.25
C ASP A 877 -18.79 -15.69 4.53
N GLY A 878 -18.16 -16.26 3.49
CA GLY A 878 -18.72 -17.40 2.75
C GLY A 878 -18.96 -18.61 3.66
N HIS A 879 -17.98 -18.96 4.51
CA HIS A 879 -18.14 -20.04 5.49
C HIS A 879 -19.15 -19.68 6.58
N ARG A 880 -19.11 -18.45 7.10
CA ARG A 880 -20.00 -18.01 8.19
C ARG A 880 -21.48 -18.15 7.80
N LEU A 881 -21.85 -17.66 6.61
CA LEU A 881 -23.23 -17.78 6.10
C LEU A 881 -23.60 -19.22 5.80
N TYR A 882 -22.71 -20.01 5.21
CA TYR A 882 -22.93 -21.42 4.90
C TYR A 882 -23.14 -22.24 6.20
N LYS A 883 -22.28 -22.05 7.19
CA LYS A 883 -22.37 -22.65 8.52
C LYS A 883 -23.70 -22.32 9.18
N GLU A 884 -24.07 -21.03 9.22
CA GLU A 884 -25.30 -20.58 9.85
C GLU A 884 -26.53 -21.22 9.17
N ALA A 885 -26.60 -21.24 7.85
CA ALA A 885 -27.70 -21.84 7.11
C ALA A 885 -27.92 -23.31 7.49
N HIS A 886 -26.86 -24.11 7.46
CA HIS A 886 -26.94 -25.54 7.78
C HIS A 886 -27.15 -25.82 9.27
N LEU A 887 -26.59 -25.03 10.20
CA LEU A 887 -26.88 -25.16 11.62
C LEU A 887 -28.34 -24.78 11.95
N MET A 888 -28.89 -23.77 11.31
CA MET A 888 -30.33 -23.43 11.48
C MET A 888 -31.23 -24.54 10.96
N LEU A 889 -30.94 -25.12 9.77
CA LEU A 889 -31.63 -26.29 9.25
C LEU A 889 -31.52 -27.50 10.21
N SER A 890 -30.35 -27.68 10.84
CA SER A 890 -30.20 -28.73 11.83
C SER A 890 -31.07 -28.53 13.04
N VAL A 891 -31.24 -27.28 13.51
CA VAL A 891 -32.15 -26.93 14.61
C VAL A 891 -33.61 -27.22 14.25
N GLU A 892 -34.04 -26.87 13.03
CA GLU A 892 -35.36 -27.20 12.51
C GLU A 892 -35.61 -28.71 12.47
N ASP A 893 -34.65 -29.49 11.94
CA ASP A 893 -34.74 -30.95 11.93
C ASP A 893 -34.78 -31.56 13.34
N MET A 894 -34.08 -30.96 14.31
CA MET A 894 -34.16 -31.39 15.73
C MET A 894 -35.55 -31.13 16.32
N GLN A 895 -36.18 -30.00 15.96
CA GLN A 895 -37.58 -29.70 16.37
C GLN A 895 -38.56 -30.77 15.86
N HIS A 896 -38.38 -31.22 14.62
CA HIS A 896 -39.14 -32.26 14.01
C HIS A 896 -38.69 -33.68 14.40
N LYS A 897 -37.74 -33.83 15.34
CA LYS A 897 -37.13 -35.09 15.82
C LYS A 897 -36.43 -35.90 14.71
N ASN A 898 -36.02 -35.22 13.64
CA ASN A 898 -35.28 -35.82 12.50
C ASN A 898 -33.77 -35.83 12.77
N TYR A 899 -33.33 -36.41 13.92
CA TYR A 899 -31.96 -36.28 14.39
C TYR A 899 -30.89 -36.76 13.39
N LYS A 900 -31.15 -37.76 12.56
CA LYS A 900 -30.24 -38.21 11.53
C LYS A 900 -29.98 -37.13 10.48
N LYS A 901 -31.04 -36.44 10.05
CA LYS A 901 -30.96 -35.34 9.10
C LYS A 901 -30.27 -34.13 9.73
N ALA A 902 -30.60 -33.80 10.98
CA ALA A 902 -29.90 -32.77 11.76
C ALA A 902 -28.38 -33.03 11.82
N ILE A 903 -27.94 -34.27 12.04
CA ILE A 903 -26.52 -34.65 12.02
C ILE A 903 -25.91 -34.43 10.63
N SER A 904 -26.64 -34.73 9.55
CA SER A 904 -26.18 -34.46 8.18
C SER A 904 -25.97 -32.96 7.94
N GLU A 905 -26.93 -32.14 8.35
CA GLU A 905 -26.82 -30.68 8.25
C GLU A 905 -25.63 -30.12 9.04
N ILE A 906 -25.39 -30.61 10.28
CA ILE A 906 -24.21 -30.24 11.07
C ILE A 906 -22.91 -30.65 10.34
N SER A 907 -22.91 -31.79 9.65
CA SER A 907 -21.76 -32.23 8.89
C SER A 907 -21.49 -31.33 7.66
N LEU A 908 -22.55 -30.80 7.03
CA LEU A 908 -22.42 -29.76 5.99
C LEU A 908 -21.88 -28.45 6.57
N ALA A 909 -22.40 -28.01 7.69
CA ALA A 909 -21.95 -26.77 8.37
C ALA A 909 -20.43 -26.76 8.68
N ARG A 910 -19.81 -27.93 8.87
CA ARG A 910 -18.37 -28.10 9.10
C ARG A 910 -17.53 -28.03 7.81
N GLN A 911 -18.18 -27.99 6.65
CA GLN A 911 -17.43 -27.86 5.39
C GLN A 911 -17.02 -26.40 5.16
N TRP A 912 -15.90 -26.27 4.47
CA TRP A 912 -15.38 -25.00 4.00
C TRP A 912 -15.42 -24.99 2.47
N PRO A 913 -16.54 -24.61 1.86
CA PRO A 913 -16.67 -24.72 0.40
C PRO A 913 -15.80 -23.66 -0.29
N GLU A 914 -14.74 -24.11 -0.98
CA GLU A 914 -13.80 -23.20 -1.67
C GLU A 914 -14.49 -22.34 -2.73
N ARG A 915 -15.62 -22.81 -3.32
CA ARG A 915 -16.45 -21.98 -4.22
C ARG A 915 -16.98 -20.70 -3.55
N LEU A 916 -17.08 -20.67 -2.21
CA LEU A 916 -17.49 -19.49 -1.44
C LEU A 916 -16.28 -18.62 -1.01
N GLY A 917 -15.12 -18.82 -1.63
CA GLY A 917 -13.92 -18.03 -1.36
C GLY A 917 -13.27 -18.32 -0.02
N VAL A 918 -13.47 -19.52 0.54
CA VAL A 918 -12.95 -19.88 1.86
C VAL A 918 -12.20 -21.20 1.79
N GLY A 919 -11.08 -21.30 2.48
CA GLY A 919 -10.32 -22.54 2.67
C GLY A 919 -10.34 -22.99 4.11
N LYS A 920 -10.28 -24.29 4.34
CA LYS A 920 -10.31 -24.87 5.70
C LYS A 920 -9.01 -24.54 6.44
N PRO A 921 -9.05 -23.91 7.63
CA PRO A 921 -7.91 -23.77 8.54
C PRO A 921 -7.43 -25.14 9.06
N TYR A 922 -6.34 -25.16 9.84
CA TYR A 922 -6.01 -26.37 10.60
C TYR A 922 -7.09 -26.64 11.66
N GLU A 923 -7.27 -27.94 12.00
CA GLU A 923 -8.36 -28.35 12.89
C GLU A 923 -8.26 -27.72 14.29
N GLU A 924 -7.06 -27.49 14.78
CA GLU A 924 -6.79 -26.83 16.06
C GLU A 924 -7.21 -25.33 16.08
N ASP A 925 -7.33 -24.69 14.93
CA ASP A 925 -7.70 -23.28 14.78
C ASP A 925 -9.23 -23.12 14.63
N ILE A 926 -9.99 -24.20 14.49
CA ILE A 926 -11.43 -24.14 14.24
C ILE A 926 -12.21 -24.25 15.57
N ASP A 927 -13.11 -23.31 15.83
CA ASP A 927 -14.03 -23.37 16.94
C ASP A 927 -15.34 -24.08 16.56
N GLU A 928 -15.38 -25.39 16.83
CA GLU A 928 -16.54 -26.26 16.58
C GLU A 928 -17.38 -26.57 17.84
N ARG A 929 -17.28 -25.75 18.90
CA ARG A 929 -18.01 -26.01 20.15
C ARG A 929 -19.53 -26.04 19.96
N LEU A 930 -20.08 -25.15 19.12
CA LEU A 930 -21.52 -25.11 18.82
C LEU A 930 -21.96 -26.36 18.04
N GLU A 931 -21.24 -26.77 17.02
CA GLU A 931 -21.50 -27.97 16.25
C GLU A 931 -21.45 -29.22 17.12
N ASN A 932 -20.43 -29.34 17.98
CA ASN A 932 -20.34 -30.43 18.92
C ASN A 932 -21.45 -30.43 19.98
N PHE A 933 -21.92 -29.24 20.38
CA PHE A 933 -23.06 -29.10 21.26
C PHE A 933 -24.37 -29.63 20.62
N LEU A 934 -24.64 -29.27 19.36
CA LEU A 934 -25.82 -29.73 18.65
C LEU A 934 -25.73 -31.26 18.37
N LEU A 935 -24.54 -31.76 18.00
CA LEU A 935 -24.30 -33.19 17.86
C LEU A 935 -24.53 -33.93 19.18
N TYR A 936 -24.04 -33.41 20.30
CA TYR A 936 -24.29 -33.98 21.62
C TYR A 936 -25.82 -34.11 21.87
N GLN A 937 -26.60 -33.06 21.58
CA GLN A 937 -28.04 -33.08 21.77
C GLN A 937 -28.72 -34.14 20.87
N CYS A 938 -28.31 -34.24 19.60
CA CYS A 938 -28.82 -35.27 18.70
C CYS A 938 -28.50 -36.69 19.18
N TYR A 939 -27.25 -37.00 19.53
CA TYR A 939 -26.85 -38.34 19.99
C TYR A 939 -27.50 -38.71 21.29
N LEU A 940 -27.65 -37.74 22.21
CA LEU A 940 -28.37 -37.98 23.47
C LEU A 940 -29.81 -38.40 23.23
N LYS A 941 -30.53 -37.73 22.33
CA LYS A 941 -31.95 -38.03 21.97
C LYS A 941 -32.06 -39.35 21.18
N MET A 942 -31.03 -39.78 20.47
CA MET A 942 -30.94 -41.05 19.77
C MET A 942 -30.53 -42.23 20.70
N GLY A 943 -30.12 -41.94 21.94
CA GLY A 943 -29.60 -42.97 22.86
C GLY A 943 -28.16 -43.40 22.62
N ASP A 944 -27.43 -42.74 21.72
CA ASP A 944 -26.01 -43.04 21.41
C ASP A 944 -25.09 -42.38 22.46
N LYS A 945 -24.93 -43.08 23.58
CA LYS A 945 -24.12 -42.60 24.74
C LYS A 945 -22.65 -42.42 24.38
N ALA A 946 -22.12 -43.25 23.52
CA ALA A 946 -20.70 -43.20 23.11
C ALA A 946 -20.40 -41.93 22.34
N LYS A 947 -21.17 -41.64 21.28
CA LYS A 947 -20.97 -40.45 20.47
C LYS A 947 -21.30 -39.16 21.22
N SER A 948 -22.29 -39.18 22.14
CA SER A 948 -22.57 -38.00 22.95
C SER A 948 -21.41 -37.68 23.92
N ALA A 949 -20.78 -38.70 24.54
CA ALA A 949 -19.59 -38.50 25.35
C ALA A 949 -18.40 -37.92 24.57
N ILE A 950 -18.18 -38.36 23.34
CA ILE A 950 -17.13 -37.79 22.45
C ILE A 950 -17.43 -36.32 22.12
N ALA A 951 -18.68 -35.99 21.81
CA ALA A 951 -19.05 -34.63 21.43
C ALA A 951 -18.86 -33.62 22.60
N ILE A 952 -19.25 -33.98 23.83
CA ILE A 952 -19.06 -33.09 25.00
C ILE A 952 -17.60 -32.91 25.35
N GLU A 953 -16.77 -33.95 25.16
CA GLU A 953 -15.33 -33.85 25.41
C GLU A 953 -14.64 -32.94 24.40
N LYS A 954 -15.05 -32.95 23.13
CA LYS A 954 -14.56 -32.00 22.12
C LYS A 954 -14.88 -30.54 22.48
N ILE A 955 -16.00 -30.25 23.14
CA ILE A 955 -16.32 -28.91 23.64
C ILE A 955 -15.31 -28.50 24.72
N ARG A 956 -15.01 -29.41 25.66
CA ARG A 956 -14.09 -29.16 26.80
C ARG A 956 -12.64 -28.93 26.34
N LEU A 957 -12.20 -29.66 25.36
CA LEU A 957 -10.81 -29.62 24.86
C LEU A 957 -10.54 -28.45 23.91
N ASN A 958 -11.55 -27.84 23.31
CA ASN A 958 -11.37 -26.75 22.38
C ASN A 958 -10.88 -25.48 23.10
N LYS A 959 -9.78 -24.90 22.61
CA LYS A 959 -9.12 -23.71 23.19
C LYS A 959 -9.19 -22.48 22.32
N THR A 960 -9.89 -22.52 21.17
CA THR A 960 -10.01 -21.36 20.29
C THR A 960 -10.95 -20.31 20.89
N ASN A 961 -10.71 -19.04 20.54
CA ASN A 961 -11.49 -17.90 21.04
C ASN A 961 -12.21 -17.15 19.91
N THR A 962 -12.53 -17.83 18.81
CA THR A 962 -13.17 -17.21 17.64
C THR A 962 -14.56 -16.65 17.95
N TYR A 963 -15.33 -17.38 18.75
CA TYR A 963 -16.69 -16.98 19.16
C TYR A 963 -16.81 -16.92 20.68
N LYS A 964 -16.99 -15.72 21.24
CA LYS A 964 -17.16 -15.52 22.69
C LYS A 964 -18.35 -16.26 23.27
N ILE A 965 -19.44 -16.39 22.49
CA ILE A 965 -20.62 -17.15 22.93
C ILE A 965 -20.30 -18.62 23.20
N ASN A 966 -19.31 -19.19 22.50
CA ASN A 966 -18.95 -20.59 22.68
C ASN A 966 -18.27 -20.86 24.04
N ASP A 967 -17.80 -19.84 24.75
CA ASP A 967 -17.31 -19.96 26.12
C ASP A 967 -18.44 -20.40 27.08
N VAL A 968 -19.67 -19.97 26.82
CA VAL A 968 -20.87 -20.44 27.53
C VAL A 968 -21.07 -21.94 27.37
N LEU A 969 -20.74 -22.49 26.18
CA LEU A 969 -20.82 -23.93 25.92
C LEU A 969 -19.71 -24.69 26.66
N THR A 970 -18.55 -24.08 26.84
CA THR A 970 -17.46 -24.64 27.64
C THR A 970 -17.85 -24.71 29.11
N ASP A 971 -18.43 -23.62 29.69
CA ASP A 971 -18.94 -23.57 31.03
C ASP A 971 -20.05 -24.64 31.25
N TRP A 972 -20.96 -24.75 30.28
CA TRP A 972 -22.02 -25.76 30.31
C TRP A 972 -21.44 -27.18 30.28
N ALA A 973 -20.47 -27.47 29.43
CA ALA A 973 -19.82 -28.77 29.32
C ALA A 973 -19.03 -29.12 30.59
N ALA A 974 -18.55 -28.11 31.35
CA ALA A 974 -17.92 -28.29 32.66
C ALA A 974 -18.90 -28.58 33.81
N GLY A 975 -20.20 -28.57 33.54
CA GLY A 975 -21.26 -28.89 34.51
C GLY A 975 -22.12 -27.70 34.98
N ASN A 976 -21.84 -26.48 34.51
CA ASN A 976 -22.66 -25.33 34.83
C ASN A 976 -23.93 -25.29 33.96
N THR A 977 -24.98 -25.98 34.38
CA THR A 977 -26.23 -26.07 33.61
C THR A 977 -26.94 -24.74 33.41
N THR A 978 -26.66 -23.73 34.25
CA THR A 978 -27.26 -22.38 34.13
C THR A 978 -26.52 -21.47 33.14
N ALA A 979 -25.36 -21.90 32.65
CA ALA A 979 -24.58 -21.11 31.69
C ALA A 979 -25.41 -20.74 30.44
N LEU A 980 -26.24 -21.64 29.94
CA LEU A 980 -27.11 -21.39 28.79
C LEU A 980 -28.16 -20.29 29.02
N ASN A 981 -28.50 -19.94 30.26
CA ASN A 981 -29.43 -18.85 30.58
C ASN A 981 -28.85 -17.47 30.23
N LYS A 982 -27.54 -17.34 30.15
CA LYS A 982 -26.85 -16.10 29.70
C LYS A 982 -27.18 -15.73 28.25
N ILE A 983 -27.62 -16.68 27.45
CA ILE A 983 -27.94 -16.47 26.04
C ILE A 983 -29.29 -15.80 25.85
N ALA A 984 -30.25 -16.07 26.79
CA ALA A 984 -31.58 -15.48 26.76
C ALA A 984 -31.59 -13.95 26.93
N SER A 985 -30.45 -13.34 27.30
CA SER A 985 -30.29 -11.88 27.47
C SER A 985 -30.14 -11.10 26.13
N GLY A 986 -30.09 -11.78 24.98
CA GLY A 986 -30.00 -11.12 23.66
C GLY A 986 -28.68 -10.40 23.37
N ILE A 987 -27.63 -10.63 24.16
CA ILE A 987 -26.31 -9.96 24.03
C ILE A 987 -25.52 -10.46 22.80
N TYR A 988 -25.81 -11.68 22.34
CA TYR A 988 -25.08 -12.33 21.26
C TYR A 988 -25.87 -12.29 19.95
N THR A 989 -25.42 -11.44 19.01
CA THR A 989 -26.09 -11.21 17.72
C THR A 989 -25.33 -11.81 16.53
N ASP A 990 -24.18 -12.47 16.79
CA ASP A 990 -23.43 -13.19 15.77
C ASP A 990 -24.20 -14.46 15.30
N GLU A 991 -23.70 -15.11 14.25
CA GLU A 991 -24.32 -16.32 13.66
C GLU A 991 -24.47 -17.44 14.69
N ASN A 992 -23.46 -17.69 15.53
CA ASN A 992 -23.51 -18.72 16.56
C ASN A 992 -24.55 -18.37 17.65
N GLY A 993 -24.66 -17.10 17.99
CA GLY A 993 -25.65 -16.56 18.91
C GLY A 993 -27.08 -16.78 18.40
N ARG A 994 -27.34 -16.51 17.13
CA ARG A 994 -28.63 -16.72 16.50
C ARG A 994 -29.03 -18.20 16.49
N VAL A 995 -28.12 -19.10 16.10
CA VAL A 995 -28.35 -20.55 16.09
C VAL A 995 -28.66 -21.08 17.48
N LEU A 996 -27.86 -20.70 18.47
CA LEU A 996 -28.05 -21.18 19.84
C LEU A 996 -29.34 -20.62 20.45
N SER A 997 -29.70 -19.36 20.16
CA SER A 997 -30.97 -18.76 20.57
C SER A 997 -32.18 -19.47 19.91
N ALA A 998 -32.08 -19.84 18.64
CA ALA A 998 -33.09 -20.62 17.96
C ALA A 998 -33.26 -22.00 18.61
N TRP A 999 -32.15 -22.70 18.94
CA TRP A 999 -32.19 -24.00 19.61
C TRP A 999 -32.81 -23.89 21.02
N ILE A 1000 -32.52 -22.86 21.80
CA ILE A 1000 -33.10 -22.66 23.14
C ILE A 1000 -34.60 -22.47 23.03
N LYS A 1001 -35.14 -21.76 22.05
CA LYS A 1001 -36.57 -21.57 21.85
C LYS A 1001 -37.30 -22.88 21.50
N THR A 1002 -36.59 -23.95 21.14
CA THR A 1002 -37.17 -25.27 20.84
C THR A 1002 -37.34 -26.15 22.07
N LYS A 1003 -36.74 -25.75 23.21
CA LYS A 1003 -36.89 -26.44 24.49
C LYS A 1003 -38.14 -25.99 25.27
#